data_80a1424f3e6458bad1c8b21c3bd4fcbf
#
_entry.id   80a1424f3e6458bad1c8b21c3bd4fcbf
#
_cell.length_a   1.000
_cell.length_b   1.000
_cell.length_c   1.000
_cell.angle_alpha   90.00
_cell.angle_beta   90.00
_cell.angle_gamma   90.00
#
_symmetry.space_group_name_H-M   'P 1'
#
loop_
_entity.id
_entity.type
_entity.pdbx_description
1 polymer ?
#
loop_
_entity_poly.entity_id
_entity_poly.type
_entity_poly.pdbx_seq_one_letter_code
_entity_poly.pdbx_strand_id
1 'polypeptide(L)'
;MKKILNRRILRQERYVSAIKIMIYKKFTFRFYLLFIILFLNSFQLIEAQTRTKLVDKPVYMHYMPWFDSPEYNSNWGGHWTMSNMDPNVIIDEITGKREIASHYYPLIGPYDSQDPDVIEYHILLMKYSGIDGILMNWYGKIGTNGDVGVLLENSNSIVNVSDELNMDFSVVMEDRFAGSENGLNLVDYVYINIEYLKENYFPKNNFIKTDLNEPFFGIFGPVKVTGESNWNYALTAAEEDVLFLPLYWDKHKVGQRAGGGYDWVIESGVSAINYFYQTIAPTLDFAMGCAYPGFKDFYEEGGWGSNFFYLDPNQGELLKQTIGLAETNKDVIDALQLVTWNDFGEGTIFEPTYEFGFQRLTILQNELGVPYSEYELQQIYRLYKFRKMYRDNPNAQTNLDNARNYFINNQVNEAISIMDNIEAEHSEKLFRIKSRLNGQYLYQDNNLVKYGDLESNDSFNWKLEIAGDGFYYIKNELSNDKINIENQTGLLECTSISLDSWSSMWEKRTIDGTHMRLVNKWIPNQYINIENESYNAEHSTSERSWLSGHWILEEVDNSLTVEKHHANGLTIFPNPSKGFVTINCLNHISNFMLYDLTGKILTTDNPIYSDNTITFSVKNLVRGVYFLKVQGDFEEKVIKLVIEN
;
A
#
# COMPACT_ATOMS: atom_id res chain seq x y z
N MET A 1 -51.35 -76.34 9.83
CA MET A 1 -50.00 -76.00 9.28
C MET A 1 -49.90 -74.65 8.63
N LYS A 2 -50.83 -74.23 7.74
CA LYS A 2 -50.71 -72.88 7.05
C LYS A 2 -50.63 -71.68 7.98
N LYS A 3 -51.28 -71.64 9.13
CA LYS A 3 -51.20 -70.44 10.07
C LYS A 3 -49.86 -70.30 10.80
N ILE A 4 -49.11 -71.36 11.00
CA ILE A 4 -47.80 -71.33 11.66
C ILE A 4 -46.71 -70.90 10.65
N LEU A 5 -46.85 -71.29 9.39
CA LEU A 5 -45.93 -70.92 8.34
C LEU A 5 -45.98 -69.39 8.05
N ASN A 6 -47.17 -68.80 7.96
CA ASN A 6 -47.36 -67.37 7.75
C ASN A 6 -46.84 -66.48 8.93
N ARG A 7 -46.93 -67.00 10.16
CA ARG A 7 -46.36 -66.28 11.30
C ARG A 7 -44.81 -66.31 11.30
N ARG A 8 -44.15 -67.30 10.79
CA ARG A 8 -42.72 -67.42 10.63
C ARG A 8 -42.22 -66.51 9.52
N ILE A 9 -42.89 -66.43 8.38
CA ILE A 9 -42.53 -65.52 7.28
C ILE A 9 -42.64 -64.04 7.70
N LEU A 10 -43.75 -63.66 8.32
CA LEU A 10 -43.94 -62.31 8.83
C LEU A 10 -42.94 -61.90 9.94
N ARG A 11 -42.44 -62.87 10.72
CA ARG A 11 -41.34 -62.59 11.69
C ARG A 11 -39.99 -62.42 10.99
N GLN A 12 -39.70 -63.19 9.95
CA GLN A 12 -38.50 -63.07 9.16
C GLN A 12 -38.44 -61.73 8.41
N GLU A 13 -39.54 -61.30 7.79
CA GLU A 13 -39.61 -60.00 7.09
C GLU A 13 -39.46 -58.84 8.03
N ARG A 14 -40.02 -58.87 9.25
CA ARG A 14 -39.80 -57.85 10.27
C ARG A 14 -38.32 -57.79 10.79
N TYR A 15 -37.68 -58.97 10.88
CA TYR A 15 -36.27 -59.06 11.28
C TYR A 15 -35.34 -58.49 10.20
N VAL A 16 -35.58 -58.78 8.92
CA VAL A 16 -34.83 -58.28 7.77
C VAL A 16 -35.05 -56.79 7.62
N SER A 17 -36.26 -56.28 7.83
CA SER A 17 -36.56 -54.85 7.80
C SER A 17 -35.89 -54.12 8.95
N ALA A 18 -35.86 -54.64 10.17
CA ALA A 18 -35.16 -54.03 11.33
C ALA A 18 -33.66 -54.01 11.14
N ILE A 19 -33.07 -55.05 10.53
CA ILE A 19 -31.64 -55.09 10.22
C ILE A 19 -31.29 -54.05 9.11
N LYS A 20 -32.13 -53.92 8.07
CA LYS A 20 -31.93 -52.87 7.05
C LYS A 20 -32.00 -51.47 7.61
N ILE A 21 -32.92 -51.17 8.52
CA ILE A 21 -33.05 -49.88 9.19
C ILE A 21 -31.83 -49.62 10.10
N MET A 22 -31.32 -50.64 10.78
CA MET A 22 -30.16 -50.51 11.65
C MET A 22 -28.85 -50.29 10.86
N ILE A 23 -28.72 -50.94 9.71
CA ILE A 23 -27.58 -50.72 8.78
C ILE A 23 -27.66 -49.32 8.18
N TYR A 24 -28.86 -48.88 7.76
CA TYR A 24 -29.07 -47.54 7.21
C TYR A 24 -28.75 -46.44 8.24
N LYS A 25 -29.17 -46.59 9.51
CA LYS A 25 -28.83 -45.67 10.60
C LYS A 25 -27.35 -45.68 10.93
N LYS A 26 -26.65 -46.82 10.88
CA LYS A 26 -25.19 -46.88 11.05
C LYS A 26 -24.44 -46.23 9.89
N PHE A 27 -24.95 -46.36 8.65
CA PHE A 27 -24.34 -45.77 7.47
C PHE A 27 -24.53 -44.25 7.44
N THR A 28 -25.73 -43.76 7.75
CA THR A 28 -26.02 -42.31 7.88
C THR A 28 -25.22 -41.68 9.04
N PHE A 29 -25.11 -42.35 10.19
CA PHE A 29 -24.33 -41.84 11.29
C PHE A 29 -22.83 -41.76 10.97
N ARG A 30 -22.27 -42.75 10.26
CA ARG A 30 -20.88 -42.72 9.78
C ARG A 30 -20.66 -41.62 8.72
N PHE A 31 -21.63 -41.41 7.86
CA PHE A 31 -21.58 -40.36 6.83
C PHE A 31 -21.64 -38.95 7.49
N TYR A 32 -22.51 -38.77 8.47
CA TYR A 32 -22.53 -37.51 9.27
C TYR A 32 -21.26 -37.31 10.07
N LEU A 33 -20.68 -38.34 10.66
CA LEU A 33 -19.43 -38.25 11.38
C LEU A 33 -18.26 -37.94 10.45
N LEU A 34 -18.23 -38.53 9.27
CA LEU A 34 -17.23 -38.20 8.22
C LEU A 34 -17.40 -36.79 7.70
N PHE A 35 -18.62 -36.30 7.54
CA PHE A 35 -18.92 -34.93 7.12
C PHE A 35 -18.54 -33.91 8.20
N ILE A 36 -18.76 -34.24 9.47
CA ILE A 36 -18.32 -33.41 10.60
C ILE A 36 -16.78 -33.39 10.72
N ILE A 37 -16.13 -34.52 10.51
CA ILE A 37 -14.65 -34.60 10.49
C ILE A 37 -14.07 -33.85 9.29
N LEU A 38 -14.68 -33.94 8.10
CA LEU A 38 -14.30 -33.17 6.92
C LEU A 38 -14.60 -31.66 7.12
N PHE A 39 -15.70 -31.32 7.77
CA PHE A 39 -16.05 -29.93 8.10
C PHE A 39 -15.15 -29.36 9.21
N LEU A 40 -14.76 -30.16 10.19
CA LEU A 40 -13.78 -29.78 11.22
C LEU A 40 -12.36 -29.73 10.66
N ASN A 41 -12.02 -30.49 9.62
CA ASN A 41 -10.73 -30.39 8.91
C ASN A 41 -10.72 -29.28 7.86
N SER A 42 -11.86 -28.78 7.40
CA SER A 42 -11.95 -27.56 6.56
C SER A 42 -11.93 -26.28 7.41
N PHE A 43 -12.14 -26.34 8.72
CA PHE A 43 -11.66 -25.40 9.72
C PHE A 43 -10.24 -25.78 10.16
N GLN A 44 -9.35 -26.18 9.28
CA GLN A 44 -7.96 -25.83 9.50
C GLN A 44 -7.97 -24.31 9.53
N LEU A 45 -7.82 -23.79 10.74
CA LEU A 45 -7.29 -22.49 11.01
C LEU A 45 -6.34 -22.18 9.86
N ILE A 46 -6.64 -21.16 9.07
CA ILE A 46 -5.63 -20.38 8.42
C ILE A 46 -4.82 -19.90 9.63
N GLU A 47 -3.80 -20.65 10.01
CA GLU A 47 -2.73 -20.11 10.83
C GLU A 47 -2.28 -18.92 10.02
N ALA A 48 -2.62 -17.72 10.48
CA ALA A 48 -1.94 -16.52 10.06
C ALA A 48 -0.46 -16.90 10.14
N GLN A 49 0.25 -16.91 9.03
CA GLN A 49 1.65 -17.30 8.97
C GLN A 49 2.35 -16.47 10.03
N THR A 50 2.66 -17.10 11.17
CA THR A 50 3.36 -16.43 12.26
C THR A 50 4.68 -15.99 11.68
N ARG A 51 4.87 -14.67 11.59
CA ARG A 51 6.10 -14.08 11.08
C ARG A 51 7.26 -14.61 11.92
N THR A 52 8.24 -15.19 11.27
CA THR A 52 9.48 -15.60 11.92
C THR A 52 10.39 -14.39 11.91
N LYS A 53 10.63 -13.78 13.06
CA LYS A 53 11.58 -12.68 13.23
C LYS A 53 12.92 -13.23 13.72
N LEU A 54 14.00 -12.62 13.24
CA LEU A 54 15.35 -12.87 13.80
C LEU A 54 15.46 -12.25 15.20
N VAL A 55 14.93 -11.04 15.38
CA VAL A 55 14.79 -10.41 16.71
C VAL A 55 13.55 -10.95 17.39
N ASP A 56 13.72 -11.70 18.47
CA ASP A 56 12.63 -12.27 19.29
C ASP A 56 12.08 -11.25 20.31
N LYS A 57 11.88 -10.04 19.87
CA LYS A 57 11.35 -8.91 20.65
C LYS A 57 10.40 -8.08 19.79
N PRO A 58 9.45 -7.36 20.42
CA PRO A 58 8.61 -6.42 19.67
C PRO A 58 9.46 -5.35 18.96
N VAL A 59 9.09 -5.04 17.73
CA VAL A 59 9.73 -4.01 16.92
C VAL A 59 8.73 -2.91 16.66
N TYR A 60 9.02 -1.71 17.16
CA TYR A 60 8.16 -0.54 17.05
C TYR A 60 8.77 0.52 16.14
N MET A 61 7.93 1.18 15.36
CA MET A 61 8.34 2.27 14.47
C MET A 61 7.97 3.61 15.07
N HIS A 62 8.96 4.47 15.29
CA HIS A 62 8.69 5.86 15.68
C HIS A 62 8.13 6.63 14.48
N TYR A 63 6.97 7.28 14.66
CA TYR A 63 6.17 7.88 13.59
C TYR A 63 5.87 9.35 13.88
N MET A 64 6.09 10.21 12.88
CA MET A 64 5.87 11.65 12.98
C MET A 64 4.53 12.06 12.35
N PRO A 65 3.53 12.53 13.13
CA PRO A 65 2.19 12.89 12.65
C PRO A 65 2.06 14.39 12.33
N TRP A 66 3.06 15.05 11.79
CA TRP A 66 3.15 16.50 11.73
C TRP A 66 3.20 17.12 10.31
N PHE A 67 2.81 16.34 9.30
CA PHE A 67 2.78 16.81 7.93
C PHE A 67 1.37 17.27 7.55
N ASP A 68 1.27 18.51 7.07
CA ASP A 68 0.02 19.13 6.65
C ASP A 68 0.11 19.56 5.20
N SER A 69 -1.00 19.44 4.47
CA SER A 69 -1.12 19.88 3.09
C SER A 69 -2.37 20.75 2.87
N PRO A 70 -2.41 21.53 1.77
CA PRO A 70 -3.58 22.35 1.44
C PRO A 70 -4.87 21.56 1.21
N GLU A 71 -4.79 20.25 1.00
CA GLU A 71 -5.97 19.40 0.80
C GLU A 71 -6.81 19.27 2.08
N TYR A 72 -6.16 19.21 3.24
CA TYR A 72 -6.81 19.01 4.54
C TYR A 72 -6.76 20.27 5.43
N ASN A 73 -5.65 21.01 5.40
CA ASN A 73 -5.37 22.09 6.36
C ASN A 73 -5.24 23.48 5.72
N SER A 74 -5.63 23.66 4.45
CA SER A 74 -5.56 24.92 3.68
C SER A 74 -4.16 25.44 3.40
N ASN A 75 -3.13 25.00 4.11
CA ASN A 75 -1.72 25.41 3.94
C ASN A 75 -0.80 24.20 4.11
N TRP A 76 0.43 24.34 3.59
CA TRP A 76 1.53 23.44 3.89
C TRP A 76 2.01 23.62 5.34
N GLY A 77 2.21 22.51 6.06
CA GLY A 77 2.71 22.51 7.43
C GLY A 77 4.19 22.84 7.54
N GLY A 78 4.61 23.26 8.76
CA GLY A 78 5.97 23.67 9.05
C GLY A 78 7.03 22.60 8.75
N HIS A 79 6.70 21.33 8.85
CA HIS A 79 7.64 20.24 8.55
C HIS A 79 7.89 19.99 7.05
N TRP A 80 6.99 20.50 6.16
CA TRP A 80 7.28 20.57 4.72
C TRP A 80 7.98 21.85 4.28
N THR A 81 7.78 22.95 5.02
CA THR A 81 8.26 24.29 4.62
C THR A 81 9.49 24.74 5.38
N MET A 82 9.62 24.35 6.66
CA MET A 82 10.48 25.05 7.61
C MET A 82 10.31 26.58 7.46
N SER A 83 11.39 27.36 7.37
CA SER A 83 11.31 28.81 7.13
C SER A 83 11.63 29.22 5.69
N ASN A 84 12.27 28.34 4.91
CA ASN A 84 12.89 28.70 3.64
C ASN A 84 12.30 27.98 2.43
N MET A 85 11.47 26.95 2.59
CA MET A 85 10.93 26.13 1.49
C MET A 85 9.47 26.45 1.22
N ASP A 86 9.07 26.37 -0.04
CA ASP A 86 7.68 26.56 -0.47
C ASP A 86 7.23 25.42 -1.38
N PRO A 87 6.46 24.44 -0.85
CA PRO A 87 5.97 23.33 -1.67
C PRO A 87 4.96 23.73 -2.77
N ASN A 88 4.57 24.99 -2.89
CA ASN A 88 3.86 25.48 -4.07
C ASN A 88 4.79 25.67 -5.27
N VAL A 89 6.10 25.75 -5.05
CA VAL A 89 7.12 25.82 -6.11
C VAL A 89 7.39 24.40 -6.63
N ILE A 90 7.29 24.23 -7.94
CA ILE A 90 7.68 23.00 -8.64
C ILE A 90 9.15 23.13 -9.02
N ILE A 91 10.00 22.26 -8.47
CA ILE A 91 11.47 22.27 -8.69
C ILE A 91 11.89 21.35 -9.84
N ASP A 92 11.03 20.44 -10.26
CA ASP A 92 11.21 19.57 -11.41
C ASP A 92 9.88 19.48 -12.17
N GLU A 93 9.81 20.17 -13.28
CA GLU A 93 8.60 20.27 -14.09
C GLU A 93 8.23 18.95 -14.79
N ILE A 94 9.19 18.03 -14.97
CA ILE A 94 8.95 16.74 -15.60
C ILE A 94 8.24 15.79 -14.64
N THR A 95 8.75 15.68 -13.43
CA THR A 95 8.21 14.78 -12.39
C THR A 95 7.18 15.47 -11.48
N GLY A 96 7.14 16.80 -11.50
CA GLY A 96 6.30 17.61 -10.64
C GLY A 96 6.76 17.66 -9.19
N LYS A 97 8.01 17.34 -8.92
CA LYS A 97 8.57 17.47 -7.57
C LYS A 97 8.44 18.89 -7.07
N ARG A 98 7.96 19.00 -5.83
CA ARG A 98 7.79 20.26 -5.10
C ARG A 98 9.02 20.57 -4.26
N GLU A 99 9.26 21.86 -4.00
CA GLU A 99 10.28 22.27 -3.05
C GLU A 99 9.81 21.93 -1.63
N ILE A 100 10.56 21.08 -0.92
CA ILE A 100 10.25 20.65 0.46
C ILE A 100 11.48 20.75 1.35
N ALA A 101 11.25 20.90 2.65
CA ALA A 101 12.31 20.97 3.67
C ALA A 101 12.89 19.58 3.99
N SER A 102 13.53 18.96 3.01
CA SER A 102 14.17 17.66 3.16
C SER A 102 15.23 17.40 2.09
N HIS A 103 16.26 16.63 2.44
CA HIS A 103 17.22 16.07 1.49
C HIS A 103 16.65 14.89 0.70
N TYR A 104 15.54 14.30 1.13
CA TYR A 104 14.93 13.11 0.55
C TYR A 104 13.48 13.38 0.19
N TYR A 105 13.04 12.81 -0.92
CA TYR A 105 11.70 13.07 -1.44
C TYR A 105 10.79 11.85 -1.29
N PRO A 106 9.63 11.94 -0.61
CA PRO A 106 8.71 10.82 -0.47
C PRO A 106 8.33 10.22 -1.82
N LEU A 107 8.29 8.90 -1.94
CA LEU A 107 7.88 8.23 -3.19
C LEU A 107 6.45 8.60 -3.60
N ILE A 108 5.61 8.92 -2.63
CA ILE A 108 4.20 9.35 -2.81
C ILE A 108 4.05 10.87 -2.94
N GLY A 109 5.16 11.63 -2.94
CA GLY A 109 5.13 13.10 -2.85
C GLY A 109 4.83 13.61 -1.44
N PRO A 110 4.91 14.93 -1.20
CA PRO A 110 4.53 15.51 0.10
C PRO A 110 3.03 15.37 0.33
N TYR A 111 2.66 14.93 1.52
CA TYR A 111 1.33 14.47 1.89
C TYR A 111 0.81 15.15 3.17
N ASP A 112 -0.43 14.82 3.53
CA ASP A 112 -1.07 15.17 4.80
C ASP A 112 -1.12 13.96 5.73
N SER A 113 -0.82 14.17 7.02
CA SER A 113 -0.89 13.11 8.04
C SER A 113 -2.31 12.68 8.38
N GLN A 114 -3.34 13.42 7.95
CA GLN A 114 -4.75 13.03 8.10
C GLN A 114 -5.27 12.17 6.95
N ASP A 115 -4.54 12.10 5.82
CA ASP A 115 -4.98 11.38 4.64
C ASP A 115 -5.09 9.87 4.93
N PRO A 116 -6.29 9.28 4.92
CA PRO A 116 -6.48 7.87 5.26
C PRO A 116 -5.77 6.92 4.30
N ASP A 117 -5.62 7.30 3.02
CA ASP A 117 -4.92 6.47 2.03
C ASP A 117 -3.41 6.46 2.29
N VAL A 118 -2.84 7.58 2.77
CA VAL A 118 -1.44 7.67 3.19
C VAL A 118 -1.20 6.83 4.43
N ILE A 119 -2.08 6.93 5.43
CA ILE A 119 -1.97 6.15 6.66
C ILE A 119 -2.11 4.65 6.36
N GLU A 120 -3.06 4.25 5.51
CA GLU A 120 -3.23 2.87 5.05
C GLU A 120 -1.94 2.35 4.38
N TYR A 121 -1.37 3.12 3.46
CA TYR A 121 -0.12 2.80 2.78
C TYR A 121 1.03 2.60 3.77
N HIS A 122 1.24 3.52 4.69
CA HIS A 122 2.29 3.46 5.70
C HIS A 122 2.15 2.22 6.59
N ILE A 123 0.96 1.99 7.15
CA ILE A 123 0.72 0.87 8.05
C ILE A 123 0.89 -0.47 7.34
N LEU A 124 0.37 -0.63 6.13
CA LEU A 124 0.55 -1.87 5.38
C LEU A 124 2.03 -2.13 5.07
N LEU A 125 2.79 -1.12 4.66
CA LEU A 125 4.24 -1.26 4.46
C LEU A 125 4.95 -1.68 5.75
N MET A 126 4.61 -1.08 6.89
CA MET A 126 5.17 -1.46 8.19
C MET A 126 4.87 -2.92 8.53
N LYS A 127 3.62 -3.37 8.37
CA LYS A 127 3.21 -4.77 8.63
C LYS A 127 4.01 -5.75 7.77
N TYR A 128 4.17 -5.45 6.49
CA TYR A 128 4.92 -6.29 5.56
C TYR A 128 6.45 -6.20 5.71
N SER A 129 6.91 -5.26 6.53
CA SER A 129 8.33 -5.12 6.89
C SER A 129 8.67 -5.67 8.28
N GLY A 130 7.71 -6.28 8.99
CA GLY A 130 7.95 -6.92 10.28
C GLY A 130 7.83 -6.00 11.49
N ILE A 131 7.19 -4.84 11.34
CA ILE A 131 6.94 -3.90 12.42
C ILE A 131 5.66 -4.31 13.15
N ASP A 132 5.68 -4.33 14.48
CA ASP A 132 4.59 -4.77 15.32
C ASP A 132 3.66 -3.63 15.76
N GLY A 133 4.19 -2.41 15.86
CA GLY A 133 3.40 -1.26 16.29
C GLY A 133 4.07 0.07 16.03
N ILE A 134 3.30 1.14 16.23
CA ILE A 134 3.72 2.52 16.03
C ILE A 134 3.96 3.17 17.38
N LEU A 135 5.07 3.90 17.53
CA LEU A 135 5.32 4.86 18.60
C LEU A 135 5.15 6.25 18.02
N MET A 136 3.98 6.83 18.21
CA MET A 136 3.63 8.11 17.60
C MET A 136 4.21 9.27 18.41
N ASN A 137 5.00 10.15 17.79
CA ASN A 137 5.45 11.39 18.42
C ASN A 137 4.24 12.28 18.68
N TRP A 138 3.95 12.60 19.96
CA TRP A 138 2.68 13.18 20.35
C TRP A 138 2.84 14.46 21.18
N TYR A 139 2.33 15.55 20.64
CA TYR A 139 2.46 16.88 21.24
C TYR A 139 1.39 17.21 22.30
N GLY A 140 0.42 16.34 22.51
CA GLY A 140 -0.62 16.51 23.52
C GLY A 140 -1.95 17.03 22.97
N LYS A 141 -2.93 17.13 23.89
CA LYS A 141 -4.22 17.80 23.67
C LYS A 141 -4.10 19.32 23.77
N ILE A 142 -3.17 19.78 24.60
CA ILE A 142 -2.89 21.21 24.81
C ILE A 142 -1.39 21.47 24.66
N GLY A 143 -1.01 22.63 24.11
CA GLY A 143 0.37 23.01 23.80
C GLY A 143 0.51 24.51 23.59
N THR A 144 1.72 25.06 23.85
CA THR A 144 2.05 26.45 23.49
C THR A 144 2.42 26.62 22.02
N ASN A 145 2.56 25.53 21.27
CA ASN A 145 2.68 25.52 19.82
C ASN A 145 1.33 25.87 19.17
N GLY A 146 1.36 26.70 18.14
CA GLY A 146 0.14 27.21 17.49
C GLY A 146 -0.65 26.15 16.71
N ASP A 147 -0.05 25.00 16.44
CA ASP A 147 -0.58 23.87 15.65
C ASP A 147 -1.00 22.64 16.46
N VAL A 148 -0.98 22.71 17.80
CA VAL A 148 -1.31 21.58 18.68
C VAL A 148 -2.66 20.91 18.34
N GLY A 149 -3.66 21.70 17.94
CA GLY A 149 -4.97 21.19 17.54
C GLY A 149 -4.90 20.33 16.28
N VAL A 150 -4.19 20.79 15.27
CA VAL A 150 -3.97 20.06 14.01
C VAL A 150 -3.18 18.77 14.25
N LEU A 151 -2.11 18.85 15.06
CA LEU A 151 -1.30 17.69 15.43
C LEU A 151 -2.12 16.62 16.20
N LEU A 152 -3.09 17.06 17.00
CA LEU A 152 -4.01 16.14 17.67
C LEU A 152 -4.97 15.48 16.68
N GLU A 153 -5.51 16.22 15.71
CA GLU A 153 -6.37 15.68 14.64
C GLU A 153 -5.61 14.68 13.77
N ASN A 154 -4.38 14.99 13.39
CA ASN A 154 -3.47 14.08 12.66
C ASN A 154 -3.27 12.77 13.47
N SER A 155 -2.98 12.91 14.77
CA SER A 155 -2.79 11.77 15.67
C SER A 155 -4.04 10.90 15.77
N ASN A 156 -5.20 11.51 15.92
CA ASN A 156 -6.49 10.82 15.99
C ASN A 156 -6.82 10.07 14.69
N SER A 157 -6.49 10.64 13.54
CA SER A 157 -6.66 9.98 12.23
C SER A 157 -5.79 8.72 12.13
N ILE A 158 -4.52 8.81 12.55
CA ILE A 158 -3.60 7.66 12.59
C ILE A 158 -4.12 6.58 13.53
N VAL A 159 -4.57 6.94 14.73
CA VAL A 159 -5.13 5.99 15.71
C VAL A 159 -6.35 5.27 15.16
N ASN A 160 -7.25 5.96 14.47
CA ASN A 160 -8.44 5.34 13.90
C ASN A 160 -8.11 4.35 12.78
N VAL A 161 -7.26 4.74 11.84
CA VAL A 161 -6.84 3.83 10.74
C VAL A 161 -5.98 2.67 11.28
N SER A 162 -5.17 2.89 12.33
CA SER A 162 -4.41 1.81 12.99
C SER A 162 -5.33 0.74 13.58
N ASP A 163 -6.47 1.13 14.18
CA ASP A 163 -7.48 0.20 14.69
C ASP A 163 -8.10 -0.64 13.57
N GLU A 164 -8.49 0.01 12.45
CA GLU A 164 -9.03 -0.67 11.26
C GLU A 164 -8.05 -1.68 10.64
N LEU A 165 -6.77 -1.37 10.69
CA LEU A 165 -5.71 -2.18 10.07
C LEU A 165 -5.06 -3.17 11.05
N ASN A 166 -5.56 -3.30 12.28
CA ASN A 166 -4.97 -4.14 13.33
C ASN A 166 -3.47 -3.87 13.53
N MET A 167 -3.08 -2.59 13.61
CA MET A 167 -1.73 -2.15 13.96
C MET A 167 -1.73 -1.62 15.38
N ASP A 168 -0.86 -2.16 16.22
CA ASP A 168 -0.71 -1.66 17.58
C ASP A 168 -0.07 -0.27 17.60
N PHE A 169 -0.43 0.54 18.57
CA PHE A 169 0.15 1.88 18.72
C PHE A 169 0.36 2.27 20.17
N SER A 170 1.29 3.16 20.37
CA SER A 170 1.48 3.94 21.59
C SER A 170 1.94 5.35 21.23
N VAL A 171 2.21 6.17 22.22
CA VAL A 171 2.68 7.53 22.04
C VAL A 171 4.02 7.77 22.73
N VAL A 172 4.82 8.65 22.13
CA VAL A 172 5.98 9.28 22.77
C VAL A 172 5.65 10.76 22.93
N MET A 173 5.39 11.17 24.16
CA MET A 173 4.96 12.52 24.47
C MET A 173 6.09 13.55 24.28
N GLU A 174 5.72 14.79 24.06
CA GLU A 174 6.62 15.94 24.06
C GLU A 174 6.21 16.95 25.12
N ASP A 175 7.07 17.24 26.07
CA ASP A 175 6.81 18.29 27.06
C ASP A 175 7.45 19.64 26.72
N ARG A 176 8.15 19.74 25.58
CA ARG A 176 8.83 20.99 25.15
C ARG A 176 7.88 22.17 24.97
N PHE A 177 6.61 21.90 24.65
CA PHE A 177 5.57 22.90 24.49
C PHE A 177 4.68 23.06 25.73
N ALA A 178 5.05 22.45 26.85
CA ALA A 178 4.41 22.75 28.11
C ALA A 178 4.64 24.23 28.51
N GLY A 179 3.57 24.89 28.88
CA GLY A 179 3.58 26.32 29.21
C GLY A 179 2.78 26.65 30.45
N SER A 180 2.93 27.89 30.94
CA SER A 180 2.20 28.41 32.11
C SER A 180 1.01 29.29 31.71
N GLU A 181 0.44 29.06 30.55
CA GLU A 181 -0.71 29.81 30.04
C GLU A 181 -2.01 29.43 30.76
N ASN A 182 -2.96 30.35 30.82
CA ASN A 182 -4.29 30.12 31.39
C ASN A 182 -4.30 29.69 32.88
N GLY A 183 -3.25 30.02 33.64
CA GLY A 183 -3.14 29.70 35.07
C GLY A 183 -2.69 28.26 35.36
N LEU A 184 -2.32 27.48 34.35
CA LEU A 184 -1.73 26.17 34.51
C LEU A 184 -0.24 26.29 34.78
N ASN A 185 0.32 25.41 35.59
CA ASN A 185 1.74 25.21 35.70
C ASN A 185 2.21 24.09 34.74
N LEU A 186 3.53 23.95 34.56
CA LEU A 186 4.11 22.97 33.63
C LEU A 186 3.66 21.52 33.91
N VAL A 187 3.45 21.18 35.16
CA VAL A 187 3.08 19.82 35.57
C VAL A 187 1.61 19.55 35.29
N ASP A 188 0.73 20.52 35.55
CA ASP A 188 -0.70 20.42 35.22
C ASP A 188 -0.91 20.19 33.72
N TYR A 189 -0.03 20.79 32.93
CA TYR A 189 -0.02 20.62 31.49
C TYR A 189 0.20 19.16 31.07
N VAL A 190 1.21 18.51 31.65
CA VAL A 190 1.49 17.09 31.42
C VAL A 190 0.36 16.23 31.99
N TYR A 191 -0.15 16.57 33.18
CA TYR A 191 -1.29 15.89 33.80
C TYR A 191 -2.51 15.82 32.85
N ILE A 192 -2.94 16.96 32.29
CA ILE A 192 -4.08 17.05 31.36
C ILE A 192 -3.84 16.23 30.10
N ASN A 193 -2.61 16.20 29.61
CA ASN A 193 -2.26 15.41 28.44
C ASN A 193 -2.32 13.90 28.72
N ILE A 194 -1.86 13.45 29.88
CA ILE A 194 -1.97 12.05 30.33
C ILE A 194 -3.45 11.67 30.57
N GLU A 195 -4.25 12.57 31.16
CA GLU A 195 -5.69 12.38 31.34
C GLU A 195 -6.38 12.14 29.97
N TYR A 196 -5.99 12.88 28.94
CA TYR A 196 -6.50 12.66 27.58
C TYR A 196 -6.13 11.26 27.06
N LEU A 197 -4.88 10.79 27.27
CA LEU A 197 -4.46 9.43 26.88
C LEU A 197 -5.31 8.38 27.57
N LYS A 198 -5.50 8.50 28.88
CA LYS A 198 -6.34 7.60 29.68
C LYS A 198 -7.79 7.54 29.18
N GLU A 199 -8.36 8.67 28.80
CA GLU A 199 -9.75 8.73 28.34
C GLU A 199 -9.95 8.24 26.91
N ASN A 200 -8.98 8.46 26.02
CA ASN A 200 -9.17 8.29 24.57
C ASN A 200 -8.31 7.20 23.93
N TYR A 201 -7.11 6.91 24.47
CA TYR A 201 -6.18 5.98 23.84
C TYR A 201 -6.00 4.68 24.63
N PHE A 202 -5.81 4.71 25.96
CA PHE A 202 -5.64 3.50 26.78
C PHE A 202 -6.78 2.50 26.66
N PRO A 203 -8.07 2.91 26.47
CA PRO A 203 -9.17 1.97 26.31
C PRO A 203 -9.18 1.23 24.96
N LYS A 204 -8.39 1.67 23.98
CA LYS A 204 -8.37 1.03 22.66
C LYS A 204 -7.69 -0.34 22.74
N ASN A 205 -8.23 -1.30 21.99
CA ASN A 205 -7.74 -2.69 22.02
C ASN A 205 -6.31 -2.82 21.48
N ASN A 206 -5.96 -1.97 20.53
CA ASN A 206 -4.66 -1.92 19.88
C ASN A 206 -3.69 -0.89 20.52
N PHE A 207 -4.02 -0.32 21.70
CA PHE A 207 -3.04 0.43 22.48
C PHE A 207 -2.05 -0.54 23.12
N ILE A 208 -0.74 -0.30 22.94
CA ILE A 208 0.31 -1.19 23.45
C ILE A 208 0.26 -1.23 24.98
N LYS A 209 0.24 -2.45 25.51
CA LYS A 209 0.23 -2.74 26.94
C LYS A 209 1.27 -3.81 27.29
N THR A 210 1.71 -3.79 28.53
CA THR A 210 2.56 -4.87 29.07
C THR A 210 1.77 -6.17 29.27
N ASP A 211 2.46 -7.26 29.57
CA ASP A 211 1.82 -8.54 29.96
C ASP A 211 0.96 -8.42 31.22
N LEU A 212 1.17 -7.38 32.03
CA LEU A 212 0.34 -7.04 33.18
C LEU A 212 -0.87 -6.16 32.83
N ASN A 213 -1.09 -5.91 31.55
CA ASN A 213 -2.13 -5.03 31.00
C ASN A 213 -1.94 -3.55 31.37
N GLU A 214 -0.73 -3.12 31.72
CA GLU A 214 -0.40 -1.73 32.00
C GLU A 214 -0.18 -0.97 30.68
N PRO A 215 -0.81 0.20 30.46
CA PRO A 215 -0.54 1.02 29.29
C PRO A 215 0.95 1.39 29.20
N PHE A 216 1.52 1.22 28.01
CA PHE A 216 2.89 1.59 27.69
C PHE A 216 2.92 2.91 26.94
N PHE A 217 3.70 3.90 27.39
CA PHE A 217 3.99 5.10 26.62
C PHE A 217 5.32 5.73 27.04
N GLY A 218 5.85 6.61 26.19
CA GLY A 218 7.13 7.25 26.41
C GLY A 218 7.06 8.77 26.43
N ILE A 219 8.22 9.40 26.67
CA ILE A 219 8.43 10.83 26.50
C ILE A 219 9.78 11.10 25.82
N PHE A 220 9.80 11.99 24.84
CA PHE A 220 11.04 12.48 24.24
C PHE A 220 11.65 13.56 25.15
N GLY A 221 12.46 13.11 26.06
CA GLY A 221 13.01 13.88 27.17
C GLY A 221 12.88 13.17 28.51
N PRO A 222 12.37 13.83 29.60
CA PRO A 222 11.69 15.13 29.62
C PRO A 222 12.59 16.35 29.43
N VAL A 223 12.04 17.39 28.80
CA VAL A 223 12.74 18.66 28.50
C VAL A 223 12.43 19.73 29.55
N LYS A 224 11.16 19.99 29.85
CA LYS A 224 10.71 21.07 30.75
C LYS A 224 10.26 20.59 32.11
N VAL A 225 9.55 19.48 32.17
CA VAL A 225 9.03 18.96 33.45
C VAL A 225 10.05 18.00 34.06
N THR A 226 10.70 18.43 35.14
CA THR A 226 11.74 17.67 35.83
C THR A 226 11.44 17.49 37.29
N GLY A 227 11.96 16.42 37.88
CA GLY A 227 11.85 16.10 39.29
C GLY A 227 10.80 15.04 39.61
N GLU A 228 11.19 14.10 40.43
CA GLU A 228 10.37 12.93 40.81
C GLU A 228 8.98 13.31 41.34
N SER A 229 8.90 14.35 42.20
CA SER A 229 7.60 14.80 42.76
C SER A 229 6.62 15.26 41.68
N ASN A 230 7.13 15.93 40.64
CA ASN A 230 6.31 16.40 39.55
C ASN A 230 5.78 15.23 38.71
N TRP A 231 6.62 14.25 38.40
CA TRP A 231 6.23 13.07 37.64
C TRP A 231 5.33 12.13 38.44
N ASN A 232 5.57 12.04 39.81
CA ASN A 232 4.64 11.33 40.67
C ASN A 232 3.23 11.92 40.65
N TYR A 233 3.11 13.27 40.58
CA TYR A 233 1.82 13.92 40.42
C TYR A 233 1.24 13.72 39.01
N ALA A 234 2.00 14.04 37.95
CA ALA A 234 1.51 13.99 36.58
C ALA A 234 0.98 12.59 36.19
N LEU A 235 1.70 11.54 36.57
CA LEU A 235 1.32 10.15 36.27
C LEU A 235 0.10 9.65 37.04
N THR A 236 -0.36 10.36 38.10
CA THR A 236 -1.65 10.00 38.74
C THR A 236 -2.84 10.23 37.81
N ALA A 237 -2.69 11.02 36.75
CA ALA A 237 -3.74 11.24 35.74
C ALA A 237 -4.12 9.96 34.98
N ALA A 238 -3.24 8.97 34.93
CA ALA A 238 -3.53 7.67 34.33
C ALA A 238 -4.55 6.86 35.12
N GLU A 239 -4.67 7.10 36.46
CA GLU A 239 -5.53 6.35 37.42
C GLU A 239 -5.26 4.84 37.45
N GLU A 240 -4.21 4.36 36.83
CA GLU A 240 -3.76 2.96 36.81
C GLU A 240 -2.22 2.91 36.71
N ASP A 241 -1.65 1.74 36.93
CA ASP A 241 -0.22 1.53 36.75
C ASP A 241 0.11 1.57 35.25
N VAL A 242 1.23 2.20 34.92
CA VAL A 242 1.68 2.40 33.55
C VAL A 242 3.18 2.11 33.41
N LEU A 243 3.58 1.58 32.27
CA LEU A 243 4.98 1.51 31.88
C LEU A 243 5.35 2.82 31.16
N PHE A 244 6.07 3.70 31.85
CA PHE A 244 6.48 5.01 31.36
C PHE A 244 7.97 5.06 31.07
N LEU A 245 8.37 5.37 29.82
CA LEU A 245 9.77 5.37 29.39
C LEU A 245 10.24 6.77 28.95
N PRO A 246 11.17 7.40 29.68
CA PRO A 246 11.95 8.54 29.18
C PRO A 246 13.12 8.08 28.31
N LEU A 247 13.78 9.01 27.62
CA LEU A 247 15.13 8.80 27.11
C LEU A 247 16.03 8.32 28.26
N TYR A 248 16.84 7.28 28.03
CA TYR A 248 17.58 6.65 29.12
C TYR A 248 18.49 7.61 29.91
N TRP A 249 19.07 8.61 29.22
CA TRP A 249 19.92 9.61 29.87
C TRP A 249 19.13 10.65 30.70
N ASP A 250 17.84 10.77 30.45
CA ASP A 250 16.92 11.65 31.15
C ASP A 250 16.07 10.93 32.24
N LYS A 251 16.26 9.61 32.43
CA LYS A 251 15.59 8.84 33.46
C LYS A 251 15.66 9.48 34.84
N HIS A 252 16.81 10.07 35.17
CA HIS A 252 17.03 10.73 36.46
C HIS A 252 16.09 11.92 36.71
N LYS A 253 15.55 12.55 35.65
CA LYS A 253 14.60 13.66 35.74
C LYS A 253 13.18 13.19 36.10
N VAL A 254 12.86 11.92 35.84
CA VAL A 254 11.58 11.29 36.18
C VAL A 254 11.62 10.63 37.55
N GLY A 255 12.75 10.07 37.96
CA GLY A 255 12.94 9.37 39.20
C GLY A 255 12.36 7.94 39.19
N GLN A 256 11.80 7.49 40.30
CA GLN A 256 11.32 6.12 40.47
C GLN A 256 10.08 5.76 39.60
N ARG A 257 9.42 6.75 39.02
CA ARG A 257 8.27 6.50 38.15
C ARG A 257 8.68 6.14 36.70
N ALA A 258 9.97 6.24 36.37
CA ALA A 258 10.49 5.73 35.11
C ALA A 258 10.57 4.19 35.15
N GLY A 259 9.68 3.50 34.47
CA GLY A 259 9.62 2.04 34.38
C GLY A 259 10.76 1.44 33.53
N GLY A 260 11.66 2.27 33.02
CA GLY A 260 12.80 1.86 32.20
C GLY A 260 13.41 3.04 31.46
N GLY A 261 13.86 2.82 30.24
CA GLY A 261 14.39 3.86 29.37
C GLY A 261 14.63 3.36 27.96
N TYR A 262 14.67 4.28 27.00
CA TYR A 262 14.92 3.96 25.61
C TYR A 262 16.09 4.75 25.01
N ASP A 263 16.73 4.15 24.00
CA ASP A 263 17.85 4.75 23.26
C ASP A 263 17.36 5.56 22.05
N TRP A 264 18.19 6.45 21.55
CA TRP A 264 17.90 7.31 20.39
C TRP A 264 19.15 7.55 19.54
N VAL A 265 18.95 7.99 18.29
CA VAL A 265 20.05 8.35 17.39
C VAL A 265 20.79 9.59 17.91
N ILE A 266 22.11 9.49 18.03
CA ILE A 266 23.01 10.60 18.40
C ILE A 266 24.29 10.56 17.57
N GLU A 267 25.07 11.65 17.60
CA GLU A 267 26.30 11.85 16.81
C GLU A 267 27.31 10.68 16.90
N SER A 268 27.43 10.04 18.07
CA SER A 268 28.34 8.91 18.28
C SER A 268 27.92 7.62 17.54
N GLY A 269 26.72 7.59 16.98
CA GLY A 269 26.24 6.52 16.12
C GLY A 269 26.32 5.13 16.76
N VAL A 270 26.90 4.17 16.04
CA VAL A 270 27.07 2.78 16.48
C VAL A 270 27.75 2.64 17.85
N SER A 271 28.66 3.55 18.18
CA SER A 271 29.36 3.51 19.49
C SER A 271 28.41 3.78 20.65
N ALA A 272 27.44 4.69 20.47
CA ALA A 272 26.42 4.97 21.47
C ALA A 272 25.48 3.77 21.68
N ILE A 273 25.04 3.14 20.62
CA ILE A 273 24.20 1.93 20.69
C ILE A 273 24.93 0.82 21.46
N ASN A 274 26.21 0.57 21.14
CA ASN A 274 27.01 -0.41 21.87
C ASN A 274 27.13 -0.06 23.37
N TYR A 275 27.35 1.20 23.70
CA TYR A 275 27.38 1.65 25.08
C TYR A 275 26.03 1.44 25.79
N PHE A 276 24.93 1.76 25.12
CA PHE A 276 23.59 1.51 25.64
C PHE A 276 23.42 0.02 25.97
N TYR A 277 23.64 -0.88 25.03
CA TYR A 277 23.42 -2.32 25.24
C TYR A 277 24.36 -2.92 26.30
N GLN A 278 25.63 -2.51 26.32
CA GLN A 278 26.60 -3.12 27.22
C GLN A 278 26.60 -2.55 28.63
N THR A 279 26.19 -1.29 28.78
CA THR A 279 26.34 -0.57 30.05
C THR A 279 25.00 -0.13 30.66
N ILE A 280 24.07 0.32 29.85
CA ILE A 280 22.83 0.94 30.34
C ILE A 280 21.69 -0.07 30.41
N ALA A 281 21.38 -0.76 29.31
CA ALA A 281 20.26 -1.69 29.21
C ALA A 281 20.23 -2.73 30.35
N PRO A 282 21.35 -3.36 30.74
CA PRO A 282 21.36 -4.30 31.87
C PRO A 282 20.98 -3.70 33.23
N THR A 283 20.91 -2.39 33.35
CA THR A 283 20.53 -1.66 34.58
C THR A 283 19.10 -1.16 34.59
N LEU A 284 18.37 -1.34 33.49
CA LEU A 284 16.98 -0.89 33.33
C LEU A 284 16.01 -2.04 33.60
N ASP A 285 14.87 -1.72 34.21
CA ASP A 285 13.77 -2.69 34.40
C ASP A 285 13.08 -3.01 33.06
N PHE A 286 13.00 -2.02 32.16
CA PHE A 286 12.61 -2.19 30.77
C PHE A 286 13.57 -1.37 29.88
N ALA A 287 14.21 -2.04 28.95
CA ALA A 287 15.16 -1.42 28.02
C ALA A 287 14.64 -1.51 26.59
N MET A 288 14.44 -0.36 25.93
CA MET A 288 14.13 -0.32 24.50
C MET A 288 15.34 0.18 23.72
N GLY A 289 15.93 -0.70 22.89
CA GLY A 289 17.03 -0.37 22.00
C GLY A 289 16.57 0.44 20.80
N CYS A 290 17.50 0.96 20.01
CA CYS A 290 17.19 1.66 18.76
C CYS A 290 17.96 1.13 17.56
N ALA A 291 17.37 1.28 16.35
CA ALA A 291 18.04 1.11 15.08
C ALA A 291 17.59 2.22 14.10
N TYR A 292 18.49 2.66 13.24
CA TYR A 292 18.25 3.77 12.32
C TYR A 292 19.04 3.60 11.01
N PRO A 293 18.52 4.18 9.88
CA PRO A 293 19.13 4.03 8.56
C PRO A 293 20.22 5.07 8.27
N GLY A 294 20.27 6.17 9.00
CA GLY A 294 21.16 7.31 8.80
C GLY A 294 20.66 8.53 9.56
N PHE A 295 21.36 9.64 9.45
CA PHE A 295 20.93 10.96 9.94
C PHE A 295 21.50 12.04 9.04
N LYS A 296 20.67 12.91 8.52
CA LYS A 296 21.05 14.09 7.74
C LYS A 296 19.95 15.14 7.83
N ASP A 297 20.08 16.03 8.80
CA ASP A 297 19.06 17.05 9.00
C ASP A 297 19.12 18.16 7.94
N PHE A 298 18.02 18.88 7.81
CA PHE A 298 17.80 19.96 6.86
C PHE A 298 17.65 21.32 7.57
N TYR A 299 18.05 21.42 8.84
CA TYR A 299 17.75 22.58 9.68
C TYR A 299 18.44 23.85 9.21
N GLU A 300 19.69 23.79 8.74
CA GLU A 300 20.42 24.97 8.25
C GLU A 300 19.82 25.45 6.92
N GLU A 301 19.62 24.56 5.97
CA GLU A 301 19.01 24.87 4.66
C GLU A 301 17.56 25.32 4.83
N GLY A 302 16.81 24.68 5.71
CA GLY A 302 15.43 24.98 6.05
C GLY A 302 15.24 26.25 6.89
N GLY A 303 16.31 26.79 7.48
CA GLY A 303 16.27 28.03 8.27
C GLY A 303 15.74 27.87 9.70
N TRP A 304 15.77 26.64 10.27
CA TRP A 304 15.38 26.38 11.66
C TRP A 304 16.57 26.33 12.64
N GLY A 305 17.78 26.38 12.17
CA GLY A 305 18.99 26.42 13.01
C GLY A 305 20.22 25.94 12.27
N SER A 306 21.23 25.51 13.01
CA SER A 306 22.41 24.84 12.45
C SER A 306 22.15 23.33 12.39
N ASN A 307 22.76 22.67 11.42
CA ASN A 307 22.74 21.22 11.34
C ASN A 307 23.41 20.58 12.57
N PHE A 308 22.91 19.43 13.00
CA PHE A 308 23.39 18.73 14.20
C PHE A 308 24.62 17.87 13.89
N PHE A 309 24.44 16.83 13.08
CA PHE A 309 25.49 15.89 12.70
C PHE A 309 25.09 15.12 11.43
N TYR A 310 26.01 14.31 10.94
CA TYR A 310 25.75 13.42 9.79
C TYR A 310 26.17 11.99 10.11
N LEU A 311 25.25 11.04 9.89
CA LEU A 311 25.53 9.61 9.90
C LEU A 311 25.24 9.05 8.51
N ASP A 312 26.30 8.64 7.81
CA ASP A 312 26.20 8.11 6.45
C ASP A 312 25.38 6.82 6.43
N PRO A 313 24.29 6.74 5.64
CA PRO A 313 23.55 5.49 5.43
C PRO A 313 24.38 4.36 4.86
N ASN A 314 25.50 4.68 4.21
CA ASN A 314 26.44 3.75 3.60
C ASN A 314 25.74 2.62 2.81
N GLN A 315 24.86 3.00 1.89
CA GLN A 315 24.07 2.08 1.06
C GLN A 315 23.22 1.07 1.87
N GLY A 316 22.80 1.43 3.08
CA GLY A 316 22.02 0.60 3.99
C GLY A 316 22.84 -0.23 4.99
N GLU A 317 24.17 -0.20 4.93
CA GLU A 317 25.03 -0.95 5.86
C GLU A 317 24.92 -0.45 7.29
N LEU A 318 24.67 0.87 7.52
CA LEU A 318 24.44 1.38 8.85
C LEU A 318 23.18 0.78 9.48
N LEU A 319 22.09 0.66 8.71
CA LEU A 319 20.85 0.03 9.19
C LEU A 319 21.08 -1.44 9.56
N LYS A 320 21.76 -2.21 8.71
CA LYS A 320 22.12 -3.62 9.03
C LYS A 320 22.96 -3.71 10.30
N GLN A 321 23.91 -2.80 10.48
CA GLN A 321 24.75 -2.77 11.68
C GLN A 321 23.90 -2.52 12.93
N THR A 322 23.02 -1.53 12.91
CA THR A 322 22.21 -1.15 14.08
C THR A 322 21.20 -2.22 14.45
N ILE A 323 20.56 -2.89 13.47
CA ILE A 323 19.70 -4.06 13.72
C ILE A 323 20.53 -5.25 14.22
N GLY A 324 21.68 -5.55 13.60
CA GLY A 324 22.55 -6.64 14.02
C GLY A 324 23.09 -6.47 15.45
N LEU A 325 23.27 -5.24 15.92
CA LEU A 325 23.59 -4.96 17.32
C LEU A 325 22.43 -5.28 18.26
N ALA A 326 21.20 -4.94 17.87
CA ALA A 326 20.01 -5.29 18.64
C ALA A 326 19.85 -6.82 18.73
N GLU A 327 20.03 -7.53 17.61
CA GLU A 327 19.99 -9.01 17.58
C GLU A 327 21.06 -9.63 18.47
N THR A 328 22.29 -9.12 18.42
CA THR A 328 23.40 -9.61 19.25
C THR A 328 23.15 -9.40 20.76
N ASN A 329 22.41 -8.35 21.10
CA ASN A 329 22.15 -7.94 22.48
C ASN A 329 20.69 -8.15 22.90
N LYS A 330 19.93 -9.00 22.22
CA LYS A 330 18.49 -9.21 22.46
C LYS A 330 18.14 -9.66 23.89
N ASP A 331 19.08 -10.27 24.59
CA ASP A 331 18.86 -10.74 25.97
C ASP A 331 18.85 -9.60 27.01
N VAL A 332 19.29 -8.39 26.62
CA VAL A 332 19.33 -7.21 27.52
C VAL A 332 18.33 -6.13 27.11
N ILE A 333 17.54 -6.35 26.07
CA ILE A 333 16.48 -5.44 25.65
C ILE A 333 15.12 -6.12 25.69
N ASP A 334 14.06 -5.36 25.90
CA ASP A 334 12.67 -5.81 25.94
C ASP A 334 11.93 -5.47 24.65
N ALA A 335 12.36 -4.43 23.94
CA ALA A 335 11.84 -4.01 22.64
C ALA A 335 12.93 -3.34 21.80
N LEU A 336 12.70 -3.26 20.49
CA LEU A 336 13.51 -2.51 19.54
C LEU A 336 12.67 -1.39 18.93
N GLN A 337 13.16 -0.15 18.99
CA GLN A 337 12.59 1.00 18.29
C GLN A 337 13.34 1.27 16.98
N LEU A 338 12.59 1.52 15.92
CA LEU A 338 13.12 1.99 14.62
C LEU A 338 12.92 3.51 14.53
N VAL A 339 13.99 4.24 14.32
CA VAL A 339 14.02 5.71 14.30
C VAL A 339 14.35 6.19 12.89
N THR A 340 13.40 6.78 12.17
CA THR A 340 11.97 7.01 12.31
C THR A 340 11.25 6.61 11.02
N TRP A 341 9.91 6.49 11.02
CA TRP A 341 9.21 6.26 9.75
C TRP A 341 9.47 7.39 8.76
N ASN A 342 9.22 8.63 9.19
CA ASN A 342 9.06 9.76 8.28
C ASN A 342 9.60 11.10 8.84
N ASP A 343 10.66 11.11 9.65
CA ASP A 343 11.30 12.38 9.97
C ASP A 343 12.14 12.87 8.79
N PHE A 344 11.47 13.55 7.85
CA PHE A 344 12.11 14.13 6.67
C PHE A 344 13.04 15.31 7.02
N GLY A 345 12.77 15.98 8.14
CA GLY A 345 13.62 17.08 8.65
C GLY A 345 14.99 16.59 9.15
N GLU A 346 15.06 15.37 9.73
CA GLU A 346 16.30 14.77 10.25
C GLU A 346 16.87 13.67 9.33
N GLY A 347 16.11 13.23 8.33
CA GLY A 347 16.56 12.23 7.36
C GLY A 347 16.67 10.81 7.90
N THR A 348 16.13 10.52 9.08
CA THR A 348 16.08 9.18 9.69
C THR A 348 14.93 8.32 9.11
N ILE A 349 14.69 8.32 7.81
CA ILE A 349 13.46 7.90 7.16
C ILE A 349 13.50 6.41 6.82
N PHE A 350 12.45 5.66 7.16
CA PHE A 350 12.18 4.32 6.64
C PHE A 350 11.16 4.31 5.49
N GLU A 351 10.30 5.32 5.41
CA GLU A 351 9.35 5.51 4.33
C GLU A 351 10.04 5.49 2.97
N PRO A 352 9.47 4.82 1.96
CA PRO A 352 10.04 4.81 0.60
C PRO A 352 10.19 6.21 0.02
N THR A 353 11.37 6.48 -0.56
CA THR A 353 11.71 7.76 -1.21
C THR A 353 12.19 7.55 -2.63
N TYR A 354 12.30 8.62 -3.41
CA TYR A 354 12.88 8.55 -4.75
C TYR A 354 14.36 8.14 -4.72
N GLU A 355 15.09 8.48 -3.66
CA GLU A 355 16.52 8.19 -3.52
C GLU A 355 16.80 6.73 -3.13
N PHE A 356 15.92 6.11 -2.34
CA PHE A 356 16.15 4.78 -1.78
C PHE A 356 15.14 3.73 -2.25
N GLY A 357 14.03 4.12 -2.88
CA GLY A 357 12.95 3.18 -3.19
C GLY A 357 12.51 2.45 -1.93
N PHE A 358 12.36 1.14 -2.03
CA PHE A 358 11.99 0.25 -0.91
C PHE A 358 13.21 -0.34 -0.17
N GLN A 359 14.44 0.07 -0.47
CA GLN A 359 15.66 -0.55 0.05
C GLN A 359 15.65 -0.72 1.58
N ARG A 360 15.27 0.32 2.33
CA ARG A 360 15.30 0.30 3.80
C ARG A 360 14.31 -0.72 4.37
N LEU A 361 13.13 -0.84 3.78
CA LEU A 361 12.12 -1.83 4.15
C LEU A 361 12.55 -3.25 3.75
N THR A 362 13.18 -3.41 2.60
CA THR A 362 13.73 -4.70 2.16
C THR A 362 14.86 -5.18 3.09
N ILE A 363 15.67 -4.26 3.60
CA ILE A 363 16.66 -4.58 4.63
C ILE A 363 15.94 -5.07 5.90
N LEU A 364 14.91 -4.35 6.38
CA LEU A 364 14.11 -4.81 7.53
C LEU A 364 13.51 -6.20 7.31
N GLN A 365 12.93 -6.46 6.14
CA GLN A 365 12.38 -7.78 5.79
C GLN A 365 13.43 -8.89 5.95
N ASN A 366 14.64 -8.65 5.46
CA ASN A 366 15.73 -9.63 5.52
C ASN A 366 16.26 -9.81 6.95
N GLU A 367 16.56 -8.73 7.66
CA GLU A 367 17.16 -8.78 9.01
C GLU A 367 16.15 -9.29 10.04
N LEU A 368 14.87 -8.98 9.90
CA LEU A 368 13.82 -9.48 10.79
C LEU A 368 13.25 -10.84 10.35
N GLY A 369 13.71 -11.39 9.21
CA GLY A 369 13.32 -12.71 8.71
C GLY A 369 11.84 -12.85 8.38
N VAL A 370 11.19 -11.80 7.87
CA VAL A 370 9.79 -11.89 7.43
C VAL A 370 9.68 -12.55 6.06
N PRO A 371 8.59 -13.30 5.77
CA PRO A 371 8.45 -14.08 4.55
C PRO A 371 7.95 -13.25 3.35
N TYR A 372 8.32 -11.97 3.30
CA TYR A 372 7.92 -11.03 2.25
C TYR A 372 9.15 -10.43 1.58
N SER A 373 8.92 -9.79 0.44
CA SER A 373 9.94 -9.17 -0.40
C SER A 373 9.50 -7.79 -0.86
N GLU A 374 10.32 -7.12 -1.65
CA GLU A 374 9.97 -5.85 -2.28
C GLU A 374 8.70 -5.96 -3.16
N TYR A 375 8.40 -7.16 -3.68
CA TYR A 375 7.22 -7.37 -4.52
C TYR A 375 5.92 -7.01 -3.79
N GLU A 376 5.74 -7.48 -2.56
CA GLU A 376 4.56 -7.16 -1.76
C GLU A 376 4.49 -5.68 -1.42
N LEU A 377 5.63 -5.04 -1.13
CA LEU A 377 5.70 -3.59 -0.88
C LEU A 377 5.27 -2.79 -2.13
N GLN A 378 5.68 -3.23 -3.32
CA GLN A 378 5.26 -2.63 -4.58
C GLN A 378 3.75 -2.80 -4.83
N GLN A 379 3.15 -3.94 -4.43
CA GLN A 379 1.70 -4.14 -4.54
C GLN A 379 0.92 -3.25 -3.58
N ILE A 380 1.43 -2.99 -2.38
CA ILE A 380 0.85 -2.02 -1.43
C ILE A 380 0.94 -0.60 -2.00
N TYR A 381 2.06 -0.24 -2.63
CA TYR A 381 2.17 1.04 -3.34
C TYR A 381 1.19 1.15 -4.51
N ARG A 382 0.95 0.04 -5.23
CA ARG A 382 -0.09 -0.03 -6.28
C ARG A 382 -1.49 0.19 -5.70
N LEU A 383 -1.81 -0.38 -4.52
CA LEU A 383 -3.07 -0.14 -3.82
C LEU A 383 -3.24 1.35 -3.52
N TYR A 384 -2.24 2.00 -2.93
CA TYR A 384 -2.25 3.45 -2.67
C TYR A 384 -2.51 4.26 -3.96
N LYS A 385 -1.79 3.96 -5.04
CA LYS A 385 -2.03 4.62 -6.33
C LYS A 385 -3.46 4.44 -6.81
N PHE A 386 -4.03 3.25 -6.66
CA PHE A 386 -5.41 2.99 -7.06
C PHE A 386 -6.42 3.72 -6.18
N ARG A 387 -6.16 3.89 -4.87
CA ARG A 387 -6.97 4.75 -3.99
C ARG A 387 -7.07 6.17 -4.53
N LYS A 388 -5.95 6.79 -4.83
CA LYS A 388 -5.90 8.13 -5.40
C LYS A 388 -6.51 8.21 -6.80
N MET A 389 -6.26 7.22 -7.60
CA MET A 389 -6.67 7.06 -8.98
C MET A 389 -8.19 6.95 -9.14
N TYR A 390 -8.82 6.16 -8.29
CA TYR A 390 -10.27 5.87 -8.36
C TYR A 390 -11.06 6.58 -7.26
N ARG A 391 -10.55 7.67 -6.71
CA ARG A 391 -11.17 8.43 -5.61
C ARG A 391 -12.67 8.68 -5.82
N ASP A 392 -13.06 9.06 -7.02
CA ASP A 392 -14.45 9.40 -7.39
C ASP A 392 -15.26 8.20 -7.91
N ASN A 393 -14.73 6.97 -7.80
CA ASN A 393 -15.42 5.76 -8.22
C ASN A 393 -15.78 4.87 -7.03
N PRO A 394 -17.03 4.95 -6.50
CA PRO A 394 -17.43 4.20 -5.31
C PRO A 394 -17.31 2.66 -5.45
N ASN A 395 -17.52 2.13 -6.66
CA ASN A 395 -17.40 0.68 -6.89
C ASN A 395 -15.93 0.24 -6.82
N ALA A 396 -15.03 1.01 -7.43
CA ALA A 396 -13.60 0.74 -7.34
C ALA A 396 -13.11 0.88 -5.89
N GLN A 397 -13.55 1.91 -5.14
CA GLN A 397 -13.19 2.06 -3.73
C GLN A 397 -13.66 0.88 -2.88
N THR A 398 -14.88 0.38 -3.09
CA THR A 398 -15.38 -0.83 -2.40
C THR A 398 -14.51 -2.06 -2.71
N ASN A 399 -14.07 -2.23 -3.96
CA ASN A 399 -13.16 -3.31 -4.33
C ASN A 399 -11.78 -3.13 -3.70
N LEU A 400 -11.27 -1.90 -3.61
CA LEU A 400 -10.00 -1.60 -2.94
C LEU A 400 -10.09 -1.84 -1.42
N ASP A 401 -11.25 -1.60 -0.77
CA ASP A 401 -11.47 -2.01 0.62
C ASP A 401 -11.35 -3.53 0.79
N ASN A 402 -11.87 -4.30 -0.15
CA ASN A 402 -11.69 -5.76 -0.14
C ASN A 402 -10.22 -6.15 -0.35
N ALA A 403 -9.50 -5.49 -1.27
CA ALA A 403 -8.06 -5.72 -1.46
C ALA A 403 -7.26 -5.39 -0.20
N ARG A 404 -7.55 -4.24 0.46
CA ARG A 404 -6.99 -3.88 1.78
C ARG A 404 -7.21 -5.00 2.81
N ASN A 405 -8.44 -5.50 2.92
CA ASN A 405 -8.77 -6.56 3.87
C ASN A 405 -8.00 -7.85 3.59
N TYR A 406 -7.74 -8.18 2.33
CA TYR A 406 -6.87 -9.29 1.96
C TYR A 406 -5.41 -9.05 2.36
N PHE A 407 -4.87 -7.83 2.17
CA PHE A 407 -3.54 -7.48 2.68
C PHE A 407 -3.46 -7.60 4.21
N ILE A 408 -4.45 -7.10 4.96
CA ILE A 408 -4.50 -7.23 6.42
C ILE A 408 -4.40 -8.71 6.85
N ASN A 409 -5.03 -9.61 6.10
CA ASN A 409 -5.06 -11.05 6.37
C ASN A 409 -3.91 -11.84 5.70
N ASN A 410 -2.90 -11.17 5.17
CA ASN A 410 -1.75 -11.77 4.47
C ASN A 410 -2.12 -12.59 3.21
N GLN A 411 -3.25 -12.30 2.59
CA GLN A 411 -3.76 -12.94 1.37
C GLN A 411 -3.42 -12.07 0.14
N VAL A 412 -2.12 -11.96 -0.15
CA VAL A 412 -1.58 -11.02 -1.16
C VAL A 412 -2.11 -11.30 -2.55
N ASN A 413 -2.20 -12.57 -2.96
CA ASN A 413 -2.63 -12.94 -4.30
C ASN A 413 -4.10 -12.56 -4.57
N GLU A 414 -4.95 -12.67 -3.57
CA GLU A 414 -6.35 -12.27 -3.61
C GLU A 414 -6.48 -10.74 -3.76
N ALA A 415 -5.67 -9.99 -3.01
CA ALA A 415 -5.61 -8.54 -3.15
C ALA A 415 -5.18 -8.11 -4.56
N ILE A 416 -4.12 -8.74 -5.08
CA ILE A 416 -3.61 -8.49 -6.45
C ILE A 416 -4.69 -8.81 -7.49
N SER A 417 -5.38 -9.92 -7.35
CA SER A 417 -6.45 -10.31 -8.30
C SER A 417 -7.57 -9.28 -8.38
N ILE A 418 -7.94 -8.66 -7.25
CA ILE A 418 -8.92 -7.57 -7.25
C ILE A 418 -8.37 -6.36 -8.01
N MET A 419 -7.14 -5.95 -7.71
CA MET A 419 -6.52 -4.81 -8.37
C MET A 419 -6.35 -5.04 -9.87
N ASP A 420 -5.98 -6.26 -10.29
CA ASP A 420 -5.89 -6.64 -11.70
C ASP A 420 -7.24 -6.56 -12.41
N ASN A 421 -8.33 -6.96 -11.73
CA ASN A 421 -9.68 -6.83 -12.28
C ASN A 421 -10.09 -5.36 -12.45
N ILE A 422 -9.80 -4.51 -11.45
CA ILE A 422 -10.06 -3.06 -11.56
C ILE A 422 -9.28 -2.47 -12.75
N GLU A 423 -8.02 -2.83 -12.90
CA GLU A 423 -7.19 -2.35 -14.00
C GLU A 423 -7.73 -2.82 -15.36
N ALA A 424 -8.13 -4.10 -15.46
CA ALA A 424 -8.71 -4.67 -16.67
C ALA A 424 -10.04 -3.99 -17.06
N GLU A 425 -10.93 -3.74 -16.10
CA GLU A 425 -12.19 -3.05 -16.34
C GLU A 425 -12.02 -1.63 -16.92
N HIS A 426 -10.88 -0.99 -16.62
CA HIS A 426 -10.62 0.39 -17.05
C HIS A 426 -9.65 0.49 -18.23
N SER A 427 -8.77 -0.51 -18.46
CA SER A 427 -7.79 -0.52 -19.52
C SER A 427 -8.32 -1.06 -20.85
N GLU A 428 -9.43 -1.78 -20.86
CA GLU A 428 -9.98 -2.40 -22.07
C GLU A 428 -10.88 -1.50 -22.89
N LYS A 429 -11.25 -0.31 -22.38
CA LYS A 429 -12.13 0.62 -23.11
C LYS A 429 -11.33 1.44 -24.12
N LEU A 430 -11.72 1.29 -25.38
CA LEU A 430 -11.24 2.13 -26.46
C LEU A 430 -12.19 3.31 -26.65
N PHE A 431 -11.62 4.47 -26.93
CA PHE A 431 -12.36 5.70 -27.17
C PHE A 431 -11.93 6.32 -28.49
N ARG A 432 -12.87 7.00 -29.13
CA ARG A 432 -12.63 7.95 -30.20
C ARG A 432 -12.82 9.36 -29.64
N ILE A 433 -11.87 10.24 -29.92
CA ILE A 433 -11.90 11.62 -29.41
C ILE A 433 -12.43 12.51 -30.51
N LYS A 434 -13.71 12.90 -30.38
CA LYS A 434 -14.43 13.66 -31.42
C LYS A 434 -14.52 15.14 -31.10
N SER A 435 -14.20 15.98 -32.03
CA SER A 435 -14.29 17.43 -31.90
C SER A 435 -15.74 17.92 -31.97
N ARG A 436 -16.11 18.81 -31.01
CA ARG A 436 -17.37 19.53 -31.06
C ARG A 436 -17.46 20.56 -32.16
N LEU A 437 -16.32 21.13 -32.56
CA LEU A 437 -16.29 22.21 -33.58
C LEU A 437 -16.76 21.74 -34.96
N ASN A 438 -16.21 20.60 -35.43
CA ASN A 438 -16.39 20.14 -36.81
C ASN A 438 -16.81 18.66 -36.92
N GLY A 439 -16.91 17.93 -35.81
CA GLY A 439 -17.28 16.52 -35.79
C GLY A 439 -16.16 15.55 -36.22
N GLN A 440 -14.97 16.03 -36.48
CA GLN A 440 -13.80 15.22 -36.87
C GLN A 440 -13.15 14.58 -35.60
N TYR A 441 -12.29 13.58 -35.83
CA TYR A 441 -11.69 12.77 -34.79
C TYR A 441 -10.18 12.95 -34.72
N LEU A 442 -9.61 12.90 -33.52
CA LEU A 442 -8.17 12.83 -33.33
C LEU A 442 -7.62 11.47 -33.80
N TYR A 443 -6.49 11.48 -34.46
CA TYR A 443 -5.74 10.28 -34.83
C TYR A 443 -4.23 10.52 -34.77
N GLN A 444 -3.46 9.44 -34.61
CA GLN A 444 -1.99 9.52 -34.70
C GLN A 444 -1.54 9.39 -36.15
N ASP A 445 -0.69 10.33 -36.60
CA ASP A 445 0.07 10.23 -37.84
C ASP A 445 1.56 10.44 -37.58
N ASN A 446 2.32 9.35 -37.62
CA ASN A 446 3.71 9.30 -37.13
C ASN A 446 3.82 9.78 -35.67
N ASN A 447 4.61 10.81 -35.41
CA ASN A 447 4.83 11.36 -34.06
C ASN A 447 3.87 12.52 -33.73
N LEU A 448 2.88 12.80 -34.53
CA LEU A 448 1.94 13.91 -34.30
C LEU A 448 0.52 13.41 -34.09
N VAL A 449 -0.26 14.20 -33.36
CA VAL A 449 -1.71 14.06 -33.28
C VAL A 449 -2.34 14.97 -34.37
N LYS A 450 -3.15 14.38 -35.23
CA LYS A 450 -3.92 15.08 -36.25
C LYS A 450 -5.41 14.91 -36.05
N TYR A 451 -6.22 15.64 -36.81
CA TYR A 451 -7.66 15.43 -36.81
C TYR A 451 -8.18 15.31 -38.26
N GLY A 452 -9.22 14.51 -38.43
CA GLY A 452 -9.80 14.22 -39.74
C GLY A 452 -11.10 13.43 -39.61
N ASP A 453 -11.65 13.09 -40.80
CA ASP A 453 -12.82 12.22 -40.88
C ASP A 453 -12.45 10.81 -40.39
N LEU A 454 -13.39 10.14 -39.70
CA LEU A 454 -13.14 8.84 -39.13
C LEU A 454 -12.80 7.78 -40.19
N GLU A 455 -11.68 7.12 -40.01
CA GLU A 455 -11.29 5.95 -40.78
C GLU A 455 -11.35 4.66 -39.92
N SER A 456 -11.49 3.54 -40.60
CA SER A 456 -11.53 2.22 -39.94
C SER A 456 -10.12 1.67 -39.70
N ASN A 457 -9.35 2.36 -38.86
CA ASN A 457 -8.01 1.90 -38.40
C ASN A 457 -7.75 2.31 -36.96
N ASP A 458 -6.80 1.65 -36.30
CA ASP A 458 -6.53 1.79 -34.87
C ASP A 458 -5.80 3.10 -34.53
N SER A 459 -5.33 3.89 -35.50
CA SER A 459 -4.76 5.21 -35.24
C SER A 459 -5.78 6.22 -34.69
N PHE A 460 -7.08 5.99 -34.92
CA PHE A 460 -8.19 6.77 -34.34
C PHE A 460 -8.68 6.29 -32.98
N ASN A 461 -8.19 5.15 -32.50
CA ASN A 461 -8.60 4.56 -31.25
C ASN A 461 -7.59 4.88 -30.14
N TRP A 462 -8.12 5.29 -28.99
CA TRP A 462 -7.33 5.75 -27.85
C TRP A 462 -7.73 5.00 -26.58
N LYS A 463 -6.74 4.67 -25.76
CA LYS A 463 -6.92 4.19 -24.38
C LYS A 463 -6.70 5.34 -23.42
N LEU A 464 -7.53 5.40 -22.38
CA LEU A 464 -7.32 6.31 -21.26
C LEU A 464 -6.75 5.49 -20.09
N GLU A 465 -5.42 5.49 -19.98
CA GLU A 465 -4.75 4.89 -18.82
C GLU A 465 -4.63 5.95 -17.73
N ILE A 466 -4.93 5.57 -16.51
CA ILE A 466 -4.94 6.49 -15.40
C ILE A 466 -3.50 6.78 -14.95
N ALA A 467 -3.17 8.07 -14.81
CA ALA A 467 -1.85 8.54 -14.39
C ALA A 467 -1.77 8.97 -12.92
N GLY A 468 -2.91 8.89 -12.19
CA GLY A 468 -3.03 9.35 -10.80
C GLY A 468 -3.61 10.76 -10.69
N ASP A 469 -4.12 11.13 -9.50
CA ASP A 469 -4.63 12.47 -9.15
C ASP A 469 -5.70 13.02 -10.12
N GLY A 470 -6.54 12.16 -10.71
CA GLY A 470 -7.55 12.56 -11.70
C GLY A 470 -7.01 12.79 -13.13
N PHE A 471 -5.72 12.51 -13.36
CA PHE A 471 -5.09 12.62 -14.67
C PHE A 471 -5.05 11.26 -15.39
N TYR A 472 -4.93 11.34 -16.73
CA TYR A 472 -4.90 10.20 -17.64
C TYR A 472 -3.77 10.34 -18.64
N TYR A 473 -3.11 9.23 -18.99
CA TYR A 473 -2.39 9.11 -20.24
C TYR A 473 -3.39 8.78 -21.34
N ILE A 474 -3.29 9.50 -22.46
CA ILE A 474 -4.08 9.21 -23.67
C ILE A 474 -3.17 8.47 -24.64
N LYS A 475 -3.33 7.15 -24.71
CA LYS A 475 -2.46 6.25 -25.50
C LYS A 475 -3.15 5.84 -26.78
N ASN A 476 -2.39 5.85 -27.88
CA ASN A 476 -2.89 5.37 -29.16
C ASN A 476 -2.91 3.84 -29.20
N GLU A 477 -3.98 3.24 -29.70
CA GLU A 477 -4.12 1.78 -29.79
C GLU A 477 -3.12 1.15 -30.76
N LEU A 478 -2.79 1.83 -31.88
CA LEU A 478 -1.89 1.30 -32.88
C LEU A 478 -0.43 1.25 -32.43
N SER A 479 0.08 2.33 -31.82
CA SER A 479 1.51 2.50 -31.49
C SER A 479 1.83 2.26 -30.04
N ASN A 480 0.83 2.41 -29.15
CA ASN A 480 1.00 2.47 -27.70
C ASN A 480 1.72 3.74 -27.19
N ASP A 481 1.93 4.73 -28.06
CA ASP A 481 2.49 6.03 -27.73
C ASP A 481 1.48 6.93 -27.02
N LYS A 482 1.97 7.93 -26.30
CA LYS A 482 1.15 8.84 -25.50
C LYS A 482 1.05 10.22 -26.13
N ILE A 483 -0.14 10.83 -26.07
CA ILE A 483 -0.29 12.27 -26.39
C ILE A 483 0.49 13.08 -25.36
N ASN A 484 1.38 13.96 -25.82
CA ASN A 484 2.21 14.79 -24.96
C ASN A 484 2.51 16.16 -25.58
N ILE A 485 3.08 17.06 -24.75
CA ILE A 485 3.53 18.40 -25.14
C ILE A 485 5.01 18.62 -24.79
N GLU A 486 5.82 17.56 -24.75
CA GLU A 486 7.20 17.58 -24.27
C GLU A 486 8.07 18.63 -24.95
N ASN A 487 7.97 18.75 -26.26
CA ASN A 487 8.80 19.68 -27.04
C ASN A 487 8.26 21.11 -27.11
N GLN A 488 7.09 21.39 -26.53
CA GLN A 488 6.47 22.73 -26.50
C GLN A 488 6.42 23.45 -27.86
N THR A 489 6.22 22.70 -28.95
CA THR A 489 6.18 23.25 -30.33
C THR A 489 4.86 23.94 -30.67
N GLY A 490 3.87 23.88 -29.79
CA GLY A 490 2.47 24.24 -30.01
C GLY A 490 1.65 23.14 -30.70
N LEU A 491 2.29 22.08 -31.21
CA LEU A 491 1.62 20.91 -31.77
C LEU A 491 1.56 19.78 -30.71
N LEU A 492 0.50 19.00 -30.79
CA LEU A 492 0.41 17.78 -29.97
C LEU A 492 1.25 16.67 -30.60
N GLU A 493 2.09 16.08 -29.80
CA GLU A 493 2.88 14.91 -30.15
C GLU A 493 2.23 13.64 -29.66
N CYS A 494 2.48 12.51 -30.33
CA CYS A 494 2.15 11.18 -29.90
C CYS A 494 3.41 10.34 -30.02
N THR A 495 4.13 10.16 -28.89
CA THR A 495 5.46 9.54 -28.86
C THR A 495 5.63 8.66 -27.65
N SER A 496 6.65 7.78 -27.72
CA SER A 496 7.09 7.03 -26.53
C SER A 496 7.74 7.99 -25.55
N ILE A 497 7.15 8.11 -24.36
CA ILE A 497 7.61 9.01 -23.29
C ILE A 497 7.63 8.26 -21.98
N SER A 498 8.53 8.65 -21.06
CA SER A 498 8.67 7.99 -19.76
C SER A 498 7.36 8.01 -18.98
N LEU A 499 7.20 7.02 -18.10
CA LEU A 499 6.17 7.05 -17.06
C LEU A 499 6.43 8.26 -16.14
N ASP A 500 5.36 8.86 -15.65
CA ASP A 500 5.38 10.02 -14.74
C ASP A 500 5.72 11.38 -15.38
N SER A 501 5.88 11.48 -16.70
CA SER A 501 6.02 12.77 -17.39
C SER A 501 4.70 13.55 -17.39
N TRP A 502 4.67 14.69 -16.71
CA TRP A 502 3.49 15.56 -16.64
C TRP A 502 3.06 16.10 -17.99
N SER A 503 3.99 16.22 -18.93
CA SER A 503 3.70 16.62 -20.33
C SER A 503 2.71 15.71 -21.03
N SER A 504 2.62 14.43 -20.61
CA SER A 504 1.71 13.43 -21.17
C SER A 504 0.48 13.13 -20.30
N MET A 505 0.29 13.85 -19.19
CA MET A 505 -0.83 13.67 -18.28
C MET A 505 -1.94 14.70 -18.54
N TRP A 506 -3.19 14.23 -18.68
CA TRP A 506 -4.33 15.03 -19.08
C TRP A 506 -5.50 14.88 -18.13
N GLU A 507 -6.06 16.00 -17.69
CA GLU A 507 -7.29 16.05 -16.87
C GLU A 507 -8.50 16.21 -17.80
N LYS A 508 -9.60 15.50 -17.50
CA LYS A 508 -10.91 15.68 -18.15
C LYS A 508 -11.73 16.71 -17.38
N ARG A 509 -11.86 17.93 -17.90
CA ARG A 509 -12.71 18.98 -17.33
C ARG A 509 -14.04 19.04 -18.04
N THR A 510 -15.11 18.65 -17.38
CA THR A 510 -16.48 18.67 -17.93
C THR A 510 -16.93 20.10 -18.25
N ILE A 511 -17.49 20.29 -19.44
CA ILE A 511 -18.14 21.54 -19.91
C ILE A 511 -19.62 21.44 -19.70
N ASP A 512 -20.22 20.34 -20.15
CA ASP A 512 -21.62 19.96 -19.99
C ASP A 512 -21.72 18.44 -19.87
N GLY A 513 -22.91 17.87 -19.80
CA GLY A 513 -23.09 16.42 -19.60
C GLY A 513 -22.45 15.52 -20.67
N THR A 514 -21.97 16.07 -21.80
CA THR A 514 -21.44 15.30 -22.93
C THR A 514 -20.02 15.74 -23.30
N HIS A 515 -19.72 17.04 -23.21
CA HIS A 515 -18.47 17.62 -23.70
C HIS A 515 -17.51 17.91 -22.56
N MET A 516 -16.23 17.76 -22.86
CA MET A 516 -15.12 18.03 -21.93
C MET A 516 -13.98 18.75 -22.61
N ARG A 517 -13.08 19.31 -21.81
CA ARG A 517 -11.77 19.78 -22.22
C ARG A 517 -10.72 18.82 -21.68
N LEU A 518 -9.67 18.62 -22.45
CA LEU A 518 -8.50 17.84 -22.06
C LEU A 518 -7.38 18.82 -21.72
N VAL A 519 -7.01 18.88 -20.45
CA VAL A 519 -6.13 19.89 -19.86
C VAL A 519 -4.82 19.23 -19.46
N ASN A 520 -3.69 19.82 -19.85
CA ASN A 520 -2.39 19.26 -19.52
C ASN A 520 -2.02 19.49 -18.04
N LYS A 521 -1.39 18.51 -17.40
CA LYS A 521 -0.92 18.60 -16.02
C LYS A 521 0.28 19.53 -15.87
N TRP A 522 1.24 19.46 -16.78
CA TRP A 522 2.46 20.26 -16.75
C TRP A 522 2.17 21.76 -16.91
N ILE A 523 1.30 22.09 -17.88
CA ILE A 523 0.90 23.47 -18.14
C ILE A 523 -0.64 23.58 -18.00
N PRO A 524 -1.19 23.83 -16.80
CA PRO A 524 -2.62 23.68 -16.49
C PRO A 524 -3.59 24.62 -17.23
N ASN A 525 -3.09 25.55 -18.03
CA ASN A 525 -3.89 26.41 -18.91
C ASN A 525 -3.74 26.04 -20.40
N GLN A 526 -3.05 24.95 -20.70
CA GLN A 526 -2.93 24.40 -22.05
C GLN A 526 -3.96 23.28 -22.24
N TYR A 527 -4.63 23.31 -23.39
CA TYR A 527 -5.72 22.42 -23.76
C TYR A 527 -5.47 21.80 -25.12
N ILE A 528 -5.91 20.57 -25.32
CA ILE A 528 -5.99 20.00 -26.67
C ILE A 528 -7.03 20.79 -27.48
N ASN A 529 -6.65 21.33 -28.60
CA ASN A 529 -7.54 22.08 -29.49
C ASN A 529 -7.17 21.94 -30.97
N ILE A 530 -8.04 22.46 -31.85
CA ILE A 530 -7.88 22.47 -33.32
C ILE A 530 -8.20 23.85 -33.91
N GLU A 531 -7.79 24.90 -33.21
CA GLU A 531 -8.17 26.28 -33.52
C GLU A 531 -7.67 26.77 -34.88
N ASN A 532 -6.44 26.41 -35.25
CA ASN A 532 -5.79 26.95 -36.45
C ASN A 532 -6.16 26.23 -37.76
N GLU A 533 -7.05 25.23 -37.70
CA GLU A 533 -7.53 24.47 -38.88
C GLU A 533 -6.41 23.89 -39.75
N SER A 534 -5.25 23.56 -39.13
CA SER A 534 -4.04 23.12 -39.83
C SER A 534 -3.99 21.61 -40.11
N TYR A 535 -5.07 20.88 -39.79
CA TYR A 535 -5.16 19.42 -39.70
C TYR A 535 -4.26 18.79 -38.64
N ASN A 536 -3.45 19.57 -37.93
CA ASN A 536 -2.71 19.11 -36.74
C ASN A 536 -3.49 19.54 -35.49
N ALA A 537 -3.54 18.65 -34.52
CA ALA A 537 -4.02 19.03 -33.20
C ALA A 537 -2.92 19.80 -32.46
N GLU A 538 -3.34 20.74 -31.63
CA GLU A 538 -2.47 21.73 -31.01
C GLU A 538 -2.71 21.75 -29.49
N HIS A 539 -1.75 22.32 -28.76
CA HIS A 539 -1.95 22.72 -27.38
C HIS A 539 -1.78 24.22 -27.22
N SER A 540 -2.75 24.88 -26.68
CA SER A 540 -2.71 26.31 -26.42
C SER A 540 -3.67 26.70 -25.31
N THR A 541 -3.56 27.95 -24.85
CA THR A 541 -4.58 28.57 -24.01
C THR A 541 -5.80 28.89 -24.89
N SER A 542 -6.96 28.44 -24.48
CA SER A 542 -8.22 28.77 -25.16
C SER A 542 -9.30 29.16 -24.15
N GLU A 543 -10.21 30.04 -24.54
CA GLU A 543 -11.34 30.40 -23.68
C GLU A 543 -12.28 29.20 -23.49
N ARG A 544 -12.96 29.15 -22.34
CA ARG A 544 -13.90 28.06 -22.03
C ARG A 544 -15.03 27.92 -23.04
N SER A 545 -15.40 29.00 -23.72
CA SER A 545 -16.48 29.05 -24.72
C SER A 545 -16.08 28.52 -26.09
N TRP A 546 -14.77 28.36 -26.37
CA TRP A 546 -14.29 27.99 -27.69
C TRP A 546 -14.50 26.49 -27.97
N LEU A 547 -15.27 26.22 -29.06
CA LEU A 547 -15.64 24.86 -29.43
C LEU A 547 -14.46 24.01 -29.91
N SER A 548 -13.37 24.68 -30.39
CA SER A 548 -12.13 24.01 -30.85
C SER A 548 -11.43 23.17 -29.77
N GLY A 549 -11.64 23.51 -28.52
CA GLY A 549 -11.09 22.76 -27.36
C GLY A 549 -12.13 21.85 -26.67
N HIS A 550 -13.31 21.63 -27.26
CA HIS A 550 -14.35 20.80 -26.69
C HIS A 550 -14.39 19.43 -27.39
N TRP A 551 -14.35 18.36 -26.59
CA TRP A 551 -14.24 16.99 -27.03
C TRP A 551 -15.34 16.10 -26.48
N ILE A 552 -15.70 15.07 -27.24
CA ILE A 552 -16.53 13.95 -26.81
C ILE A 552 -15.67 12.69 -26.84
N LEU A 553 -15.73 11.90 -25.79
CA LEU A 553 -15.16 10.55 -25.78
C LEU A 553 -16.27 9.57 -26.17
N GLU A 554 -16.24 9.12 -27.43
CA GLU A 554 -17.14 8.08 -27.92
C GLU A 554 -16.50 6.71 -27.62
N GLU A 555 -17.11 5.90 -26.74
CA GLU A 555 -16.65 4.54 -26.49
C GLU A 555 -16.77 3.72 -27.77
N VAL A 556 -15.68 3.04 -28.17
CA VAL A 556 -15.69 2.13 -29.30
C VAL A 556 -16.39 0.86 -28.84
N ASP A 557 -17.57 0.61 -29.40
CA ASP A 557 -18.29 -0.63 -29.12
C ASP A 557 -17.50 -1.81 -29.74
N ASN A 558 -16.73 -2.46 -28.91
CA ASN A 558 -16.00 -3.69 -29.25
C ASN A 558 -16.92 -4.92 -29.39
N SER A 559 -18.25 -4.74 -29.39
CA SER A 559 -19.22 -5.82 -29.53
C SER A 559 -19.11 -6.60 -30.88
N LEU A 560 -18.24 -6.12 -31.79
CA LEU A 560 -17.85 -6.86 -33.01
C LEU A 560 -16.45 -7.49 -32.93
N THR A 561 -15.68 -7.26 -31.88
CA THR A 561 -14.51 -8.08 -31.59
C THR A 561 -15.00 -9.32 -30.84
N VAL A 562 -14.71 -10.48 -31.41
CA VAL A 562 -14.91 -11.82 -30.86
C VAL A 562 -15.09 -11.73 -29.34
N GLU A 563 -16.32 -12.01 -28.85
CA GLU A 563 -16.62 -12.12 -27.43
C GLU A 563 -15.45 -12.85 -26.77
N LYS A 564 -14.74 -12.19 -25.86
CA LYS A 564 -14.03 -12.91 -24.80
C LYS A 564 -15.12 -13.57 -23.96
N HIS A 565 -15.62 -14.67 -24.47
CA HIS A 565 -16.44 -15.56 -23.67
C HIS A 565 -15.58 -16.04 -22.52
N HIS A 566 -15.79 -15.49 -21.33
CA HIS A 566 -15.74 -16.26 -20.10
C HIS A 566 -16.88 -17.32 -20.13
N ALA A 567 -17.23 -17.79 -21.32
CA ALA A 567 -18.11 -18.91 -21.54
C ALA A 567 -17.26 -20.15 -21.38
N ASN A 568 -17.56 -20.90 -20.33
CA ASN A 568 -17.14 -22.25 -20.06
C ASN A 568 -15.93 -22.47 -19.14
N GLY A 569 -15.51 -21.51 -18.31
CA GLY A 569 -14.55 -21.78 -17.23
C GLY A 569 -13.20 -22.35 -17.66
N LEU A 570 -12.75 -22.09 -18.91
CA LEU A 570 -11.43 -22.52 -19.39
C LEU A 570 -10.38 -21.56 -18.87
N THR A 571 -9.49 -22.03 -17.99
CA THR A 571 -8.37 -21.28 -17.43
C THR A 571 -7.06 -22.01 -17.66
N ILE A 572 -5.96 -21.25 -17.83
CA ILE A 572 -4.61 -21.76 -18.01
C ILE A 572 -3.68 -21.08 -17.03
N PHE A 573 -3.00 -21.86 -16.20
CA PHE A 573 -2.10 -21.34 -15.18
C PHE A 573 -0.94 -22.31 -14.89
N PRO A 574 0.21 -21.78 -14.42
CA PRO A 574 0.59 -20.39 -14.48
C PRO A 574 0.86 -19.94 -15.93
N ASN A 575 0.57 -18.69 -16.24
CA ASN A 575 0.90 -18.05 -17.50
C ASN A 575 1.27 -16.58 -17.23
N PRO A 576 2.56 -16.20 -17.24
CA PRO A 576 3.75 -16.96 -17.71
C PRO A 576 4.11 -18.22 -16.90
N SER A 577 4.77 -19.18 -17.54
CA SER A 577 5.16 -20.47 -16.93
C SER A 577 6.65 -20.74 -17.04
N LYS A 578 7.22 -21.37 -15.97
CA LYS A 578 8.64 -21.82 -15.92
C LYS A 578 8.81 -23.34 -15.91
N GLY A 579 7.77 -24.09 -15.75
CA GLY A 579 7.92 -25.54 -15.57
C GLY A 579 6.77 -26.37 -16.05
N PHE A 580 5.57 -26.13 -15.54
CA PHE A 580 4.35 -26.85 -15.88
C PHE A 580 3.23 -25.88 -16.16
N VAL A 581 2.31 -26.27 -17.03
CA VAL A 581 1.09 -25.55 -17.35
C VAL A 581 -0.09 -26.45 -17.06
N THR A 582 -1.10 -25.93 -16.39
CA THR A 582 -2.38 -26.60 -16.15
C THR A 582 -3.47 -25.90 -16.93
N ILE A 583 -4.22 -26.66 -17.70
CA ILE A 583 -5.47 -26.26 -18.34
C ILE A 583 -6.59 -26.74 -17.42
N ASN A 584 -7.46 -25.84 -16.97
CA ASN A 584 -8.65 -26.17 -16.20
C ASN A 584 -9.90 -25.74 -16.96
N CYS A 585 -10.90 -26.58 -17.05
CA CYS A 585 -12.16 -26.30 -17.73
C CYS A 585 -13.33 -26.95 -17.01
N LEU A 586 -14.47 -26.26 -16.91
CA LEU A 586 -15.70 -26.85 -16.36
C LEU A 586 -16.30 -27.93 -17.26
N ASN A 587 -15.97 -27.93 -18.56
CA ASN A 587 -16.40 -28.88 -19.55
C ASN A 587 -15.27 -29.86 -19.91
N HIS A 588 -15.61 -31.01 -20.44
CA HIS A 588 -14.62 -32.00 -20.85
C HIS A 588 -13.70 -31.50 -21.96
N ILE A 589 -12.39 -31.64 -21.77
CA ILE A 589 -11.35 -31.34 -22.76
C ILE A 589 -11.01 -32.61 -23.52
N SER A 590 -11.29 -32.62 -24.82
CA SER A 590 -11.02 -33.77 -25.68
C SER A 590 -9.59 -33.79 -26.23
N ASN A 591 -8.99 -32.63 -26.48
CA ASN A 591 -7.63 -32.51 -27.03
C ASN A 591 -7.04 -31.13 -26.79
N PHE A 592 -5.70 -31.04 -26.80
CA PHE A 592 -4.98 -29.78 -26.87
C PHE A 592 -3.73 -29.89 -27.75
N MET A 593 -3.31 -28.80 -28.37
CA MET A 593 -2.14 -28.74 -29.23
C MET A 593 -1.38 -27.44 -28.94
N LEU A 594 -0.06 -27.54 -28.84
CA LEU A 594 0.84 -26.40 -28.63
C LEU A 594 1.55 -26.03 -29.92
N TYR A 595 1.57 -24.75 -30.25
CA TYR A 595 2.19 -24.21 -31.47
C TYR A 595 3.25 -23.16 -31.11
N ASP A 596 4.34 -23.11 -31.86
CA ASP A 596 5.25 -21.96 -31.85
C ASP A 596 4.73 -20.81 -32.74
N LEU A 597 5.45 -19.68 -32.74
CA LEU A 597 5.09 -18.50 -33.55
C LEU A 597 5.05 -18.77 -35.06
N THR A 598 5.66 -19.85 -35.56
CA THR A 598 5.65 -20.22 -36.97
C THR A 598 4.47 -21.12 -37.32
N GLY A 599 3.65 -21.50 -36.35
CA GLY A 599 2.55 -22.46 -36.52
C GLY A 599 2.96 -23.94 -36.48
N LYS A 600 4.22 -24.24 -36.11
CA LYS A 600 4.69 -25.60 -35.95
C LYS A 600 4.14 -26.20 -34.64
N ILE A 601 3.57 -27.41 -34.75
CA ILE A 601 3.08 -28.16 -33.59
C ILE A 601 4.29 -28.68 -32.77
N LEU A 602 4.22 -28.46 -31.47
CA LEU A 602 5.18 -28.93 -30.51
C LEU A 602 4.61 -30.11 -29.69
N THR A 603 5.45 -31.09 -29.43
CA THR A 603 5.06 -32.21 -28.54
C THR A 603 5.29 -31.81 -27.10
N THR A 604 4.29 -32.05 -26.23
CA THR A 604 4.38 -31.91 -24.80
C THR A 604 4.72 -33.24 -24.14
N ASP A 605 5.63 -33.21 -23.17
CA ASP A 605 6.02 -34.44 -22.44
C ASP A 605 4.92 -34.84 -21.46
N ASN A 606 4.44 -36.09 -21.59
CA ASN A 606 3.57 -36.83 -20.64
C ASN A 606 2.50 -35.96 -19.95
N PRO A 607 1.47 -35.50 -20.66
CA PRO A 607 0.37 -34.78 -20.05
C PRO A 607 -0.38 -35.68 -19.05
N ILE A 608 -0.66 -35.11 -17.87
CA ILE A 608 -1.46 -35.73 -16.81
C ILE A 608 -2.89 -35.24 -16.96
N TYR A 609 -3.80 -36.17 -17.15
CA TYR A 609 -5.24 -35.91 -17.28
C TYR A 609 -5.94 -36.20 -15.94
N SER A 610 -6.80 -35.29 -15.52
CA SER A 610 -7.72 -35.43 -14.40
C SER A 610 -9.10 -34.93 -14.87
N ASP A 611 -10.18 -35.22 -14.16
CA ASP A 611 -11.57 -35.02 -14.63
C ASP A 611 -11.81 -33.67 -15.36
N ASN A 612 -11.27 -32.58 -14.87
CA ASN A 612 -11.44 -31.22 -15.43
C ASN A 612 -10.14 -30.51 -15.70
N THR A 613 -8.99 -31.19 -15.62
CA THR A 613 -7.68 -30.55 -15.78
C THR A 613 -6.73 -31.37 -16.63
N ILE A 614 -5.87 -30.69 -17.38
CA ILE A 614 -4.75 -31.29 -18.09
C ILE A 614 -3.48 -30.51 -17.67
N THR A 615 -2.49 -31.19 -17.10
CA THR A 615 -1.20 -30.60 -16.75
C THR A 615 -0.10 -31.20 -17.59
N PHE A 616 0.74 -30.37 -18.20
CA PHE A 616 1.86 -30.80 -19.04
C PHE A 616 3.12 -29.98 -18.76
N SER A 617 4.29 -30.58 -19.06
CA SER A 617 5.58 -29.94 -18.86
C SER A 617 5.93 -29.00 -20.02
N VAL A 618 6.48 -27.82 -19.66
CA VAL A 618 7.02 -26.83 -20.61
C VAL A 618 8.52 -26.58 -20.39
N LYS A 619 9.17 -27.40 -19.55
CA LYS A 619 10.59 -27.25 -19.18
C LYS A 619 11.55 -27.34 -20.36
N ASN A 620 11.17 -28.09 -21.41
CA ASN A 620 11.99 -28.26 -22.62
C ASN A 620 11.71 -27.19 -23.69
N LEU A 621 10.82 -26.22 -23.42
CA LEU A 621 10.55 -25.14 -24.34
C LEU A 621 11.48 -23.97 -24.10
N VAL A 622 11.89 -23.29 -25.15
CA VAL A 622 12.70 -22.09 -25.07
C VAL A 622 11.81 -20.93 -24.58
N ARG A 623 12.40 -19.99 -23.84
CA ARG A 623 11.71 -18.76 -23.45
C ARG A 623 11.09 -18.10 -24.69
N GLY A 624 9.78 -17.80 -24.62
CA GLY A 624 9.07 -17.23 -25.76
C GLY A 624 7.56 -17.28 -25.64
N VAL A 625 6.90 -16.86 -26.71
CA VAL A 625 5.45 -16.89 -26.84
C VAL A 625 5.04 -18.11 -27.67
N TYR A 626 4.02 -18.79 -27.23
CA TYR A 626 3.43 -20.00 -27.84
C TYR A 626 1.93 -19.82 -27.93
N PHE A 627 1.26 -20.65 -28.74
CA PHE A 627 -0.20 -20.69 -28.83
C PHE A 627 -0.69 -22.09 -28.44
N LEU A 628 -1.58 -22.13 -27.48
CA LEU A 628 -2.20 -23.34 -27.00
C LEU A 628 -3.63 -23.41 -27.54
N LYS A 629 -3.90 -24.39 -28.39
CA LYS A 629 -5.21 -24.70 -28.94
C LYS A 629 -5.85 -25.78 -28.11
N VAL A 630 -7.04 -25.54 -27.60
CA VAL A 630 -7.79 -26.45 -26.74
C VAL A 630 -9.14 -26.81 -27.39
N GLN A 631 -9.47 -28.06 -27.42
CA GLN A 631 -10.72 -28.61 -27.97
C GLN A 631 -11.45 -29.42 -26.91
N GLY A 632 -12.77 -29.36 -26.88
CA GLY A 632 -13.61 -30.06 -25.94
C GLY A 632 -15.09 -30.02 -26.35
N ASP A 633 -15.98 -30.19 -25.38
CA ASP A 633 -17.43 -30.06 -25.57
C ASP A 633 -17.86 -28.56 -25.71
N PHE A 634 -16.96 -27.73 -26.21
CA PHE A 634 -17.11 -26.32 -26.45
C PHE A 634 -16.41 -25.95 -27.78
N GLU A 635 -16.63 -24.74 -28.26
CA GLU A 635 -15.91 -24.23 -29.43
C GLU A 635 -14.40 -24.24 -29.18
N GLU A 636 -13.64 -24.58 -30.23
CA GLU A 636 -12.18 -24.56 -30.21
C GLU A 636 -11.62 -23.21 -29.75
N LYS A 637 -10.69 -23.21 -28.81
CA LYS A 637 -10.05 -22.03 -28.27
C LYS A 637 -8.54 -22.03 -28.53
N VAL A 638 -8.01 -20.87 -28.91
CA VAL A 638 -6.56 -20.66 -29.01
C VAL A 638 -6.16 -19.59 -27.99
N ILE A 639 -5.21 -19.94 -27.12
CA ILE A 639 -4.78 -19.09 -26.00
C ILE A 639 -3.26 -18.84 -26.10
N LYS A 640 -2.86 -17.61 -25.88
CA LYS A 640 -1.44 -17.24 -25.82
C LYS A 640 -0.83 -17.80 -24.52
N LEU A 641 0.28 -18.50 -24.64
CA LEU A 641 1.06 -19.03 -23.53
C LEU A 641 2.47 -18.41 -23.56
N VAL A 642 2.91 -17.85 -22.45
CA VAL A 642 4.23 -17.27 -22.28
C VAL A 642 5.10 -18.21 -21.45
N ILE A 643 6.29 -18.57 -21.98
CA ILE A 643 7.26 -19.39 -21.28
C ILE A 643 8.43 -18.51 -20.84
N GLU A 644 8.76 -18.58 -19.56
CA GLU A 644 9.92 -17.95 -18.94
C GLU A 644 10.87 -19.04 -18.40
N ASN A 645 12.15 -18.80 -18.50
CA ASN A 645 13.16 -19.73 -17.96
C ASN A 645 13.51 -19.39 -16.50
#